data_1b788bcba26c547c85b3f0e3857769db
#
_entry.id   1b788bcba26c547c85b3f0e3857769db
#
_cell.length_a   1.000
_cell.length_b   1.000
_cell.length_c   1.000
_cell.angle_alpha   90.00
_cell.angle_beta   90.00
_cell.angle_gamma   90.00
#
_symmetry.space_group_name_H-M   'P 1'
#
loop_
_entity.id
_entity.type
_entity.pdbx_description
1 polymer ?
#
loop_
_entity_poly.entity_id
_entity_poly.type
_entity_poly.pdbx_seq_one_letter_code
_entity_poly.pdbx_strand_id
1 'polypeptide(L)'
;MENEITLQRAMPEATGKELFQTAATRALGDSNILNLLARCARLFRSYPLFLVAAIWPLILLTPHVPGIPRPGAGGLPWRQELALSVLLTLSLILLIRRRWQNLSISFERPTLLISASLAFFVIWTTLSTFWSATPFAAVHLSLQWTIYLVFFVVMSSIAKHSKLLHSSFMALAGIICVLAIACAIESWFGAPLTDASLRSDLKPILRGSGGFGEIMAMAAIIFAALSLHVNRKRIALAAGITAMLAWLATIQSLERAPFIGACTGFALLIGGAAITRFRFRQSPKRLFLLIGALAFVLLLQTMPSLTSSASGPSSTVSRLGQNLTTDNNTRARFLFWGVGLEMWRAHPAWGVGGNNYETAFPAARARFAASHPDSPLVGMNEELLTVYAHNEYLQMLAELGVFGLALFVIVSLAFVANFWRALKQSKQALPVLGAGGAMLAFAVSSGASGSSFRYLGGGLLFFFAAAIINRVASLRPASHLSSPAPATPLFVLNRKLSQVASFGLVAVMLLIVGVFSAQAAGTVLHGLAQSNTDPAQVERYYRASLSAFPSSPATHLTYGLWLRDHQRPAESVSHLTYATEHGFNTSTCYAYLAGAQESAGNPLAAAQTLGNAVRVYPVSVFLLVRHSAALERLGRREESQAEFAKALLLNRRAARGWQQLIINDIDAAVEAAKQDSAIALPGELVPTDAVFEVLQENERRFPEMVNQGWRARMRTQQPR
;
A
#
# COMPACT_ATOMS: atom_id res chain seq x y z
N MET A 1 62.70 20.69 -42.67
CA MET A 1 63.42 21.91 -42.32
C MET A 1 62.46 23.05 -42.44
N GLU A 2 62.26 23.68 -41.31
CA GLU A 2 61.58 24.97 -41.16
C GLU A 2 60.14 25.06 -41.62
N ASN A 3 59.23 24.88 -40.67
CA ASN A 3 58.07 25.75 -40.35
C ASN A 3 57.09 25.03 -39.43
N GLU A 4 57.55 24.68 -38.26
CA GLU A 4 56.73 24.33 -37.09
C GLU A 4 57.25 25.14 -35.89
N ILE A 5 56.89 26.36 -35.77
CA ILE A 5 56.94 27.16 -34.52
C ILE A 5 56.17 28.45 -34.82
N THR A 6 54.93 28.53 -34.40
CA THR A 6 54.30 29.76 -33.89
C THR A 6 52.77 29.61 -33.86
N LEU A 7 52.22 29.02 -32.79
CA LEU A 7 50.88 29.32 -32.33
C LEU A 7 50.67 28.73 -30.89
N GLN A 8 51.62 29.09 -30.03
CA GLN A 8 51.39 29.05 -28.57
C GLN A 8 51.39 30.51 -28.08
N ARG A 9 50.26 31.15 -28.11
CA ARG A 9 50.01 32.37 -27.31
C ARG A 9 48.53 32.47 -26.95
N ALA A 10 48.32 32.37 -25.61
CA ALA A 10 47.27 33.02 -24.86
C ALA A 10 45.83 32.50 -25.05
N MET A 11 45.53 31.39 -24.35
CA MET A 11 44.23 31.29 -23.67
C MET A 11 44.49 31.50 -22.18
N PRO A 12 43.82 32.46 -21.50
CA PRO A 12 43.89 32.54 -20.06
C PRO A 12 43.12 31.34 -19.48
N GLU A 13 43.74 30.67 -18.50
CA GLU A 13 43.10 29.69 -17.64
C GLU A 13 41.93 30.35 -16.88
N ALA A 14 40.75 30.39 -17.50
CA ALA A 14 39.52 30.64 -16.77
C ALA A 14 39.31 29.46 -15.85
N THR A 15 39.56 29.69 -14.57
CA THR A 15 39.29 28.69 -13.52
C THR A 15 37.88 28.14 -13.66
N GLY A 16 37.69 26.82 -13.52
CA GLY A 16 36.40 26.13 -13.73
C GLY A 16 35.22 26.73 -12.95
N LYS A 17 35.50 27.58 -11.93
CA LYS A 17 34.52 28.40 -11.22
C LYS A 17 33.91 29.51 -12.07
N GLU A 18 34.69 30.17 -12.93
CA GLU A 18 34.18 31.26 -13.77
C GLU A 18 33.40 30.73 -14.98
N LEU A 19 33.79 29.59 -15.53
CA LEU A 19 33.02 28.90 -16.57
C LEU A 19 31.69 28.36 -16.05
N PHE A 20 31.66 27.88 -14.80
CA PHE A 20 30.43 27.43 -14.15
C PHE A 20 29.53 28.61 -13.78
N GLN A 21 30.09 29.73 -13.32
CA GLN A 21 29.32 30.95 -13.05
C GLN A 21 28.80 31.61 -14.33
N THR A 22 29.57 31.62 -15.40
CA THR A 22 29.13 32.19 -16.70
C THR A 22 28.15 31.29 -17.45
N ALA A 23 28.28 29.95 -17.31
CA ALA A 23 27.30 29.03 -17.85
C ALA A 23 25.99 29.04 -17.01
N ALA A 24 26.09 29.15 -15.67
CA ALA A 24 24.94 29.31 -14.78
C ALA A 24 24.21 30.65 -15.02
N THR A 25 24.93 31.76 -15.25
CA THR A 25 24.35 33.06 -15.57
C THR A 25 23.76 33.13 -16.98
N ARG A 26 24.30 32.40 -17.97
CA ARG A 26 23.70 32.31 -19.32
C ARG A 26 22.52 31.32 -19.38
N ALA A 27 22.52 30.23 -18.61
CA ALA A 27 21.38 29.32 -18.50
C ALA A 27 20.23 29.86 -17.62
N LEU A 28 20.50 30.85 -16.76
CA LEU A 28 19.54 31.52 -15.87
C LEU A 28 19.16 32.92 -16.40
N GLY A 29 19.32 33.17 -17.69
CA GLY A 29 19.04 34.44 -18.36
C GLY A 29 17.60 34.91 -18.38
N ASP A 30 16.75 34.48 -17.46
CA ASP A 30 15.39 34.97 -17.35
C ASP A 30 15.09 35.49 -15.94
N SER A 31 14.88 36.79 -15.86
CA SER A 31 14.32 37.50 -14.72
C SER A 31 13.10 36.81 -14.08
N ASN A 32 12.45 35.91 -14.80
CA ASN A 32 11.28 35.14 -14.36
C ASN A 32 11.61 34.06 -13.34
N ILE A 33 12.72 33.29 -13.50
CA ILE A 33 13.08 32.22 -12.55
C ILE A 33 13.57 32.82 -11.22
N LEU A 34 14.44 33.82 -11.28
CA LEU A 34 14.91 34.53 -10.08
C LEU A 34 13.77 35.22 -9.33
N ASN A 35 12.82 35.81 -10.09
CA ASN A 35 11.61 36.39 -9.51
C ASN A 35 10.69 35.31 -8.90
N LEU A 36 10.58 34.15 -9.50
CA LEU A 36 9.84 33.02 -8.97
C LEU A 36 10.48 32.52 -7.66
N LEU A 37 11.80 32.29 -7.66
CA LEU A 37 12.54 31.85 -6.46
C LEU A 37 12.44 32.90 -5.33
N ALA A 38 12.54 34.18 -5.65
CA ALA A 38 12.36 35.27 -4.67
C ALA A 38 10.92 35.34 -4.15
N ARG A 39 9.91 35.04 -4.96
CA ARG A 39 8.51 34.92 -4.50
C ARG A 39 8.32 33.69 -3.59
N CYS A 40 8.87 32.55 -3.97
CA CYS A 40 8.86 31.34 -3.13
C CYS A 40 9.56 31.56 -1.80
N ALA A 41 10.73 32.20 -1.78
CA ALA A 41 11.45 32.55 -0.56
C ALA A 41 10.68 33.53 0.35
N ARG A 42 9.98 34.50 -0.25
CA ARG A 42 9.08 35.38 0.52
C ARG A 42 7.88 34.67 1.08
N LEU A 43 7.24 33.77 0.32
CA LEU A 43 6.13 32.92 0.76
C LEU A 43 6.58 31.99 1.89
N PHE A 44 7.76 31.40 1.78
CA PHE A 44 8.35 30.55 2.80
C PHE A 44 8.60 31.32 4.11
N ARG A 45 9.19 32.52 4.02
CA ARG A 45 9.37 33.39 5.18
C ARG A 45 8.04 33.82 5.81
N SER A 46 7.01 34.07 4.99
CA SER A 46 5.69 34.50 5.46
C SER A 46 4.83 33.38 5.99
N TYR A 47 4.99 32.17 5.46
CA TYR A 47 4.14 31.01 5.78
C TYR A 47 5.01 29.77 6.04
N PRO A 48 5.26 29.38 7.28
CA PRO A 48 6.08 28.19 7.60
C PRO A 48 5.59 26.91 6.98
N LEU A 49 4.27 26.78 6.74
CA LEU A 49 3.66 25.60 6.11
C LEU A 49 3.70 25.63 4.56
N PHE A 50 4.39 26.59 3.97
CA PHE A 50 4.47 26.68 2.50
C PHE A 50 5.16 25.47 1.89
N LEU A 51 6.21 24.93 2.56
CA LEU A 51 6.89 23.71 2.10
C LEU A 51 5.91 22.53 1.98
N VAL A 52 5.10 22.28 3.03
CA VAL A 52 4.10 21.21 2.95
C VAL A 52 3.13 21.50 1.81
N ALA A 53 2.57 22.71 1.76
CA ALA A 53 1.56 23.07 0.75
C ALA A 53 2.04 22.88 -0.70
N ALA A 54 3.32 23.14 -0.97
CA ALA A 54 3.88 23.08 -2.32
C ALA A 54 4.47 21.72 -2.69
N ILE A 55 4.95 20.95 -1.69
CA ILE A 55 5.79 19.77 -1.95
C ILE A 55 5.03 18.46 -1.70
N TRP A 56 4.02 18.39 -0.79
CA TRP A 56 3.37 17.12 -0.50
C TRP A 56 2.86 16.36 -1.73
N PRO A 57 2.35 17.02 -2.81
CA PRO A 57 1.90 16.25 -3.96
C PRO A 57 3.02 15.52 -4.71
N LEU A 58 4.29 15.99 -4.58
CA LEU A 58 5.45 15.29 -5.15
C LEU A 58 5.66 13.90 -4.55
N ILE A 59 5.16 13.68 -3.33
CA ILE A 59 5.25 12.37 -2.66
C ILE A 59 4.48 11.30 -3.44
N LEU A 60 3.45 11.70 -4.19
CA LEU A 60 2.70 10.79 -5.06
C LEU A 60 3.55 10.17 -6.19
N LEU A 61 4.67 10.81 -6.55
CA LEU A 61 5.62 10.29 -7.53
C LEU A 61 6.58 9.25 -6.96
N THR A 62 6.82 9.24 -5.64
CA THR A 62 7.90 8.44 -5.03
C THR A 62 7.78 6.92 -5.25
N PRO A 63 6.59 6.29 -5.36
CA PRO A 63 6.50 4.87 -5.67
C PRO A 63 7.00 4.51 -7.07
N HIS A 64 7.04 5.51 -7.96
CA HIS A 64 7.33 5.34 -9.38
C HIS A 64 8.77 5.74 -9.76
N VAL A 65 9.59 6.15 -8.78
CA VAL A 65 10.99 6.53 -9.03
C VAL A 65 11.82 5.26 -9.31
N PRO A 66 12.45 5.15 -10.50
CA PRO A 66 13.32 4.02 -10.82
C PRO A 66 14.60 4.01 -9.99
N GLY A 67 15.25 2.87 -9.88
CA GLY A 67 16.58 2.72 -9.26
C GLY A 67 16.60 2.65 -7.73
N ILE A 68 15.48 2.89 -7.05
CA ILE A 68 15.40 2.65 -5.61
C ILE A 68 14.76 1.28 -5.36
N PRO A 69 15.38 0.39 -4.56
CA PRO A 69 14.83 -0.94 -4.29
C PRO A 69 13.41 -0.84 -3.75
N ARG A 70 12.50 -1.63 -4.32
CA ARG A 70 11.17 -1.83 -3.72
C ARG A 70 11.32 -2.84 -2.60
N PRO A 71 10.54 -2.73 -1.50
CA PRO A 71 10.47 -3.82 -0.55
C PRO A 71 10.04 -5.09 -1.32
N GLY A 72 10.81 -6.17 -1.18
CA GLY A 72 10.43 -7.49 -1.70
C GLY A 72 9.21 -8.05 -0.95
N ALA A 73 8.82 -9.28 -1.26
CA ALA A 73 7.79 -9.99 -0.50
C ALA A 73 8.11 -9.92 1.00
N GLY A 74 7.11 -9.63 1.83
CA GLY A 74 7.29 -9.39 3.27
C GLY A 74 7.88 -8.02 3.65
N GLY A 75 8.16 -7.14 2.69
CA GLY A 75 8.68 -5.80 2.95
C GLY A 75 7.59 -4.72 2.98
N LEU A 76 7.51 -3.97 4.08
CA LEU A 76 6.57 -2.86 4.22
C LEU A 76 7.04 -1.64 3.42
N PRO A 77 6.12 -0.85 2.83
CA PRO A 77 6.47 0.40 2.15
C PRO A 77 7.10 1.40 3.14
N TRP A 78 8.04 2.22 2.69
CA TRP A 78 8.72 3.20 3.54
C TRP A 78 9.06 4.52 2.84
N ARG A 79 9.06 4.56 1.51
CA ARG A 79 9.55 5.71 0.74
C ARG A 79 8.68 6.95 0.91
N GLN A 80 7.37 6.78 0.77
CA GLN A 80 6.41 7.87 0.92
C GLN A 80 6.34 8.33 2.37
N GLU A 81 6.35 7.39 3.30
CA GLU A 81 6.32 7.61 4.73
C GLU A 81 7.54 8.41 5.19
N LEU A 82 8.74 8.05 4.75
CA LEU A 82 9.97 8.77 5.05
C LEU A 82 9.92 10.20 4.47
N ALA A 83 9.63 10.34 3.19
CA ALA A 83 9.59 11.64 2.53
C ALA A 83 8.59 12.59 3.20
N LEU A 84 7.38 12.10 3.51
CA LEU A 84 6.36 12.92 4.16
C LEU A 84 6.70 13.23 5.61
N SER A 85 7.22 12.27 6.37
CA SER A 85 7.59 12.50 7.77
C SER A 85 8.70 13.53 7.90
N VAL A 86 9.71 13.50 7.02
CA VAL A 86 10.75 14.55 6.95
C VAL A 86 10.15 15.92 6.63
N LEU A 87 9.29 15.99 5.60
CA LEU A 87 8.62 17.23 5.19
C LEU A 87 7.77 17.83 6.32
N LEU A 88 6.96 17.01 7.00
CA LEU A 88 6.13 17.44 8.14
C LEU A 88 6.99 17.88 9.32
N THR A 89 8.03 17.11 9.66
CA THR A 89 8.93 17.43 10.78
C THR A 89 9.62 18.77 10.58
N LEU A 90 10.23 19.00 9.42
CA LEU A 90 10.89 20.26 9.09
C LEU A 90 9.91 21.45 9.16
N SER A 91 8.72 21.27 8.60
CA SER A 91 7.70 22.32 8.61
C SER A 91 7.18 22.64 10.00
N LEU A 92 7.02 21.63 10.86
CA LEU A 92 6.62 21.80 12.26
C LEU A 92 7.72 22.51 13.06
N ILE A 93 8.98 22.13 12.92
CA ILE A 93 10.13 22.80 13.57
C ILE A 93 10.16 24.29 13.18
N LEU A 94 10.03 24.60 11.90
CA LEU A 94 10.02 25.97 11.41
C LEU A 94 8.83 26.78 11.95
N LEU A 95 7.64 26.15 12.02
CA LEU A 95 6.44 26.76 12.56
C LEU A 95 6.59 27.09 14.04
N ILE A 96 7.09 26.12 14.83
CA ILE A 96 7.32 26.26 16.27
C ILE A 96 8.35 27.35 16.53
N ARG A 97 9.52 27.29 15.84
CA ARG A 97 10.57 28.31 15.97
C ARG A 97 10.05 29.72 15.73
N ARG A 98 9.23 29.89 14.69
CA ARG A 98 8.69 31.21 14.34
C ARG A 98 7.66 31.74 15.33
N ARG A 99 6.82 30.87 15.89
CA ARG A 99 5.72 31.23 16.77
C ARG A 99 5.99 31.01 18.26
N TRP A 100 7.24 30.71 18.63
CA TRP A 100 7.60 30.25 19.96
C TRP A 100 7.05 31.11 21.09
N GLN A 101 7.13 32.44 20.95
CA GLN A 101 6.67 33.38 21.97
C GLN A 101 5.14 33.50 22.07
N ASN A 102 4.44 33.24 20.94
CA ASN A 102 2.99 33.38 20.85
C ASN A 102 2.33 32.05 20.40
N LEU A 103 2.95 30.94 20.77
CA LEU A 103 2.46 29.60 20.38
C LEU A 103 1.20 29.30 21.19
N SER A 104 0.07 29.18 20.50
CA SER A 104 -1.20 28.70 21.04
C SER A 104 -1.77 27.68 20.07
N ILE A 105 -2.12 26.52 20.57
CA ILE A 105 -2.84 25.47 19.80
C ILE A 105 -4.32 25.63 20.13
N SER A 106 -5.11 25.87 19.10
CA SER A 106 -6.56 25.99 19.22
C SER A 106 -7.23 25.01 18.26
N PHE A 107 -8.23 24.31 18.77
CA PHE A 107 -9.02 23.37 18.00
C PHE A 107 -10.46 23.87 17.88
N GLU A 108 -10.93 23.94 16.63
CA GLU A 108 -12.34 24.08 16.32
C GLU A 108 -13.03 22.74 16.50
N ARG A 109 -14.30 22.75 16.89
CA ARG A 109 -15.06 21.53 17.18
C ARG A 109 -14.96 20.43 16.09
N PRO A 110 -15.07 20.72 14.77
CA PRO A 110 -14.94 19.67 13.75
C PRO A 110 -13.54 19.07 13.71
N THR A 111 -12.50 19.91 13.78
CA THR A 111 -11.10 19.45 13.76
C THR A 111 -10.79 18.60 14.99
N LEU A 112 -11.26 19.02 16.17
CA LEU A 112 -11.05 18.28 17.41
C LEU A 112 -11.70 16.89 17.38
N LEU A 113 -12.95 16.80 16.93
CA LEU A 113 -13.67 15.51 16.87
C LEU A 113 -12.98 14.51 15.95
N ILE A 114 -12.58 14.94 14.74
CA ILE A 114 -11.87 14.08 13.80
C ILE A 114 -10.48 13.70 14.35
N SER A 115 -9.72 14.67 14.86
CA SER A 115 -8.37 14.40 15.37
C SER A 115 -8.40 13.50 16.61
N ALA A 116 -9.37 13.65 17.49
CA ALA A 116 -9.54 12.80 18.66
C ALA A 116 -9.91 11.36 18.27
N SER A 117 -10.88 11.19 17.34
CA SER A 117 -11.25 9.84 16.87
C SER A 117 -10.09 9.14 16.15
N LEU A 118 -9.31 9.86 15.34
CA LEU A 118 -8.08 9.35 14.74
C LEU A 118 -7.02 9.00 15.80
N ALA A 119 -6.85 9.82 16.83
CA ALA A 119 -5.90 9.54 17.90
C ALA A 119 -6.27 8.27 18.68
N PHE A 120 -7.54 8.04 18.99
CA PHE A 120 -8.00 6.78 19.59
C PHE A 120 -7.73 5.59 18.68
N PHE A 121 -7.95 5.72 17.38
CA PHE A 121 -7.62 4.69 16.42
C PHE A 121 -6.10 4.40 16.35
N VAL A 122 -5.25 5.45 16.37
CA VAL A 122 -3.79 5.32 16.46
C VAL A 122 -3.37 4.59 17.75
N ILE A 123 -3.97 4.95 18.87
CA ILE A 123 -3.69 4.26 20.16
C ILE A 123 -4.02 2.77 20.02
N TRP A 124 -5.18 2.42 19.46
CA TRP A 124 -5.58 1.02 19.28
C TRP A 124 -4.62 0.26 18.35
N THR A 125 -4.23 0.86 17.21
CA THR A 125 -3.24 0.25 16.32
C THR A 125 -1.88 0.08 16.98
N THR A 126 -1.48 1.00 17.88
CA THR A 126 -0.25 0.88 18.67
C THR A 126 -0.34 -0.26 19.68
N LEU A 127 -1.46 -0.36 20.39
CA LEU A 127 -1.69 -1.46 21.33
C LEU A 127 -1.68 -2.83 20.65
N SER A 128 -2.10 -2.90 19.37
CA SER A 128 -2.08 -4.17 18.62
C SER A 128 -0.69 -4.78 18.48
N THR A 129 0.37 -4.02 18.71
CA THR A 129 1.76 -4.50 18.73
C THR A 129 1.99 -5.59 19.79
N PHE A 130 1.26 -5.53 20.92
CA PHE A 130 1.47 -6.45 22.05
C PHE A 130 0.99 -7.87 21.79
N TRP A 131 0.07 -8.09 20.84
CA TRP A 131 -0.45 -9.42 20.49
C TRP A 131 -0.15 -9.82 19.05
N SER A 132 0.59 -8.97 18.30
CA SER A 132 0.98 -9.25 16.93
C SER A 132 2.08 -10.29 16.85
N ALA A 133 1.94 -11.26 15.94
CA ALA A 133 3.01 -12.20 15.61
C ALA A 133 4.23 -11.49 15.01
N THR A 134 3.98 -10.39 14.25
CA THR A 134 5.03 -9.53 13.69
C THR A 134 4.87 -8.12 14.26
N PRO A 135 5.45 -7.82 15.45
CA PRO A 135 5.25 -6.55 16.14
C PRO A 135 5.65 -5.33 15.30
N PHE A 136 6.72 -5.41 14.51
CA PHE A 136 7.17 -4.31 13.66
C PHE A 136 6.12 -3.94 12.60
N ALA A 137 5.38 -4.91 12.06
CA ALA A 137 4.30 -4.64 11.11
C ALA A 137 3.17 -3.82 11.73
N ALA A 138 2.81 -4.12 12.99
CA ALA A 138 1.81 -3.34 13.74
C ALA A 138 2.30 -1.93 14.09
N VAL A 139 3.57 -1.79 14.48
CA VAL A 139 4.22 -0.47 14.67
C VAL A 139 4.14 0.33 13.37
N HIS A 140 4.47 -0.26 12.23
CA HIS A 140 4.42 0.40 10.92
C HIS A 140 3.01 0.95 10.62
N LEU A 141 1.95 0.16 10.84
CA LEU A 141 0.56 0.61 10.68
C LEU A 141 0.26 1.81 11.59
N SER A 142 0.69 1.75 12.86
CA SER A 142 0.49 2.83 13.83
C SER A 142 1.20 4.13 13.41
N LEU A 143 2.44 4.03 12.95
CA LEU A 143 3.21 5.18 12.45
C LEU A 143 2.55 5.79 11.21
N GLN A 144 2.05 4.98 10.29
CA GLN A 144 1.34 5.44 9.09
C GLN A 144 0.06 6.20 9.46
N TRP A 145 -0.77 5.70 10.38
CA TRP A 145 -1.96 6.40 10.84
C TRP A 145 -1.62 7.67 11.65
N THR A 146 -0.50 7.68 12.36
CA THR A 146 0.04 8.88 13.01
C THR A 146 0.40 9.95 11.98
N ILE A 147 1.05 9.57 10.88
CA ILE A 147 1.34 10.47 9.76
C ILE A 147 0.04 11.05 9.18
N TYR A 148 -0.99 10.24 8.97
CA TYR A 148 -2.30 10.71 8.49
C TYR A 148 -2.94 11.72 9.44
N LEU A 149 -2.91 11.47 10.76
CA LEU A 149 -3.42 12.39 11.76
C LEU A 149 -2.68 13.74 11.70
N VAL A 150 -1.35 13.71 11.69
CA VAL A 150 -0.53 14.95 11.62
C VAL A 150 -0.76 15.67 10.30
N PHE A 151 -0.79 14.95 9.19
CA PHE A 151 -1.07 15.51 7.87
C PHE A 151 -2.45 16.18 7.82
N PHE A 152 -3.50 15.54 8.34
CA PHE A 152 -4.84 16.13 8.41
C PHE A 152 -4.87 17.45 9.18
N VAL A 153 -4.22 17.51 10.36
CA VAL A 153 -4.14 18.72 11.19
C VAL A 153 -3.40 19.84 10.45
N VAL A 154 -2.26 19.50 9.84
CA VAL A 154 -1.45 20.45 9.06
C VAL A 154 -2.22 20.95 7.84
N MET A 155 -2.85 20.06 7.07
CA MET A 155 -3.63 20.42 5.89
C MET A 155 -4.89 21.21 6.24
N SER A 156 -5.53 20.93 7.38
CA SER A 156 -6.63 21.76 7.91
C SER A 156 -6.18 23.19 8.21
N SER A 157 -4.94 23.37 8.69
CA SER A 157 -4.34 24.69 8.90
C SER A 157 -3.98 25.38 7.58
N ILE A 158 -3.41 24.65 6.62
CA ILE A 158 -3.11 25.14 5.26
C ILE A 158 -4.39 25.57 4.54
N ALA A 159 -5.44 24.82 4.65
CA ALA A 159 -6.72 25.09 4.01
C ALA A 159 -7.34 26.43 4.44
N LYS A 160 -7.00 26.95 5.64
CA LYS A 160 -7.45 28.29 6.10
C LYS A 160 -6.80 29.43 5.30
N HIS A 161 -5.66 29.22 4.69
CA HIS A 161 -4.90 30.23 3.95
C HIS A 161 -5.03 30.01 2.45
N SER A 162 -5.75 30.91 1.76
CA SER A 162 -6.06 30.78 0.33
C SER A 162 -4.81 30.65 -0.57
N LYS A 163 -3.72 31.36 -0.25
CA LYS A 163 -2.45 31.28 -1.00
C LYS A 163 -1.80 29.88 -0.88
N LEU A 164 -1.78 29.31 0.31
CA LEU A 164 -1.22 27.97 0.57
C LEU A 164 -2.07 26.89 -0.08
N LEU A 165 -3.38 26.99 0.06
CA LEU A 165 -4.31 26.05 -0.59
C LEU A 165 -4.18 26.11 -2.13
N HIS A 166 -4.04 27.32 -2.69
CA HIS A 166 -3.81 27.47 -4.13
C HIS A 166 -2.49 26.81 -4.56
N SER A 167 -1.41 26.98 -3.80
CA SER A 167 -0.12 26.30 -4.08
C SER A 167 -0.27 24.78 -4.07
N SER A 168 -1.01 24.21 -3.11
CA SER A 168 -1.29 22.77 -3.05
C SER A 168 -2.07 22.31 -4.30
N PHE A 169 -3.09 23.05 -4.72
CA PHE A 169 -3.86 22.68 -5.92
C PHE A 169 -3.02 22.77 -7.20
N MET A 170 -2.17 23.78 -7.32
CA MET A 170 -1.30 23.92 -8.50
C MET A 170 -0.26 22.80 -8.57
N ALA A 171 0.39 22.49 -7.45
CA ALA A 171 1.33 21.38 -7.38
C ALA A 171 0.65 20.04 -7.66
N LEU A 172 -0.52 19.81 -7.06
CA LEU A 172 -1.29 18.59 -7.27
C LEU A 172 -1.71 18.45 -8.74
N ALA A 173 -2.20 19.52 -9.38
CA ALA A 173 -2.57 19.50 -10.80
C ALA A 173 -1.38 19.12 -11.69
N GLY A 174 -0.20 19.70 -11.44
CA GLY A 174 1.01 19.36 -12.19
C GLY A 174 1.38 17.88 -12.07
N ILE A 175 1.37 17.35 -10.83
CA ILE A 175 1.70 15.94 -10.58
C ILE A 175 0.68 14.98 -11.20
N ILE A 176 -0.62 15.28 -11.06
CA ILE A 176 -1.68 14.47 -11.67
C ILE A 176 -1.55 14.46 -13.20
N CYS A 177 -1.26 15.61 -13.84
CA CYS A 177 -1.04 15.66 -15.27
C CYS A 177 0.18 14.82 -15.70
N VAL A 178 1.30 14.91 -14.99
CA VAL A 178 2.50 14.11 -15.26
C VAL A 178 2.18 12.61 -15.17
N LEU A 179 1.56 12.18 -14.08
CA LEU A 179 1.19 10.76 -13.87
C LEU A 179 0.16 10.28 -14.90
N ALA A 180 -0.83 11.09 -15.25
CA ALA A 180 -1.85 10.73 -16.24
C ALA A 180 -1.25 10.61 -17.64
N ILE A 181 -0.37 11.53 -18.04
CA ILE A 181 0.33 11.49 -19.33
C ILE A 181 1.25 10.24 -19.37
N ALA A 182 1.99 9.96 -18.32
CA ALA A 182 2.84 8.77 -18.24
C ALA A 182 2.01 7.48 -18.39
N CYS A 183 0.83 7.39 -17.74
CA CYS A 183 -0.10 6.28 -17.89
C CYS A 183 -0.65 6.15 -19.31
N ALA A 184 -0.97 7.27 -19.96
CA ALA A 184 -1.43 7.28 -21.34
C ALA A 184 -0.34 6.79 -22.30
N ILE A 185 0.91 7.22 -22.11
CA ILE A 185 2.06 6.75 -22.88
C ILE A 185 2.23 5.24 -22.69
N GLU A 186 2.23 4.75 -21.45
CA GLU A 186 2.30 3.33 -21.14
C GLU A 186 1.14 2.53 -21.76
N SER A 187 -0.07 3.13 -21.82
CA SER A 187 -1.25 2.50 -22.39
C SER A 187 -1.23 2.42 -23.90
N TRP A 188 -0.80 3.50 -24.57
CA TRP A 188 -0.91 3.60 -26.05
C TRP A 188 0.28 3.02 -26.79
N PHE A 189 1.48 3.14 -26.25
CA PHE A 189 2.66 2.65 -26.91
C PHE A 189 3.04 1.21 -26.54
N GLY A 190 2.33 0.59 -25.58
CA GLY A 190 2.56 -0.80 -25.17
C GLY A 190 3.99 -1.04 -24.67
N ALA A 191 4.81 0.01 -24.68
CA ALA A 191 6.19 -0.03 -24.33
C ALA A 191 6.31 0.17 -22.84
N PRO A 192 6.96 -0.74 -22.12
CA PRO A 192 7.62 -0.29 -20.91
C PRO A 192 8.68 0.70 -21.35
N LEU A 193 8.78 1.81 -20.62
CA LEU A 193 9.93 2.70 -20.69
C LEU A 193 11.24 1.96 -20.26
N THR A 194 11.24 0.64 -20.27
CA THR A 194 12.32 -0.24 -19.82
C THR A 194 12.47 -1.44 -20.75
N ASP A 195 13.72 -1.84 -20.95
CA ASP A 195 14.20 -2.87 -21.84
C ASP A 195 13.48 -4.24 -21.68
N ALA A 196 13.16 -4.89 -22.81
CA ALA A 196 12.37 -6.13 -22.87
C ALA A 196 13.03 -7.35 -22.17
N SER A 197 14.33 -7.31 -21.94
CA SER A 197 15.10 -8.36 -21.26
C SER A 197 14.89 -8.41 -19.74
N LEU A 198 14.38 -7.32 -19.14
CA LEU A 198 14.05 -7.20 -17.72
C LEU A 198 12.56 -7.50 -17.43
N ARG A 199 11.83 -8.05 -18.40
CA ARG A 199 10.36 -8.10 -18.40
C ARG A 199 9.72 -9.20 -17.56
N SER A 200 10.44 -10.22 -17.11
CA SER A 200 9.82 -11.26 -16.28
C SER A 200 9.30 -10.74 -14.93
N ASP A 201 9.89 -9.64 -14.38
CA ASP A 201 9.60 -9.15 -13.04
C ASP A 201 9.06 -7.71 -12.97
N LEU A 202 9.04 -6.98 -14.09
CA LEU A 202 8.55 -5.59 -14.12
C LEU A 202 7.08 -5.54 -14.58
N LYS A 203 6.18 -5.62 -13.62
CA LYS A 203 4.79 -5.17 -13.81
C LYS A 203 4.78 -3.73 -14.30
N PRO A 204 3.80 -3.33 -15.15
CA PRO A 204 3.66 -1.94 -15.58
C PRO A 204 3.77 -1.00 -14.37
N ILE A 205 4.54 0.08 -14.50
CA ILE A 205 4.88 0.96 -13.36
C ILE A 205 3.63 1.64 -12.81
N LEU A 206 2.66 1.95 -13.65
CA LEU A 206 1.45 2.69 -13.31
C LEU A 206 0.19 1.83 -13.46
N ARG A 207 0.07 1.05 -14.55
CA ARG A 207 -1.12 0.23 -14.82
C ARG A 207 -1.13 -1.01 -13.93
N GLY A 208 -2.23 -1.20 -13.18
CA GLY A 208 -2.39 -2.31 -12.24
C GLY A 208 -1.55 -2.16 -10.96
N SER A 209 -0.91 -1.00 -10.73
CA SER A 209 -0.28 -0.71 -9.45
C SER A 209 -1.33 -0.23 -8.45
N GLY A 210 -1.49 -0.95 -7.35
CA GLY A 210 -2.45 -0.60 -6.31
C GLY A 210 -2.33 0.86 -5.87
N GLY A 211 -3.44 1.55 -5.78
CA GLY A 211 -3.56 2.93 -5.36
C GLY A 211 -3.42 3.99 -6.46
N PHE A 212 -2.84 3.69 -7.63
CA PHE A 212 -2.77 4.66 -8.73
C PHE A 212 -4.16 5.04 -9.23
N GLY A 213 -4.99 4.03 -9.54
CA GLY A 213 -6.38 4.24 -9.97
C GLY A 213 -7.20 5.03 -8.96
N GLU A 214 -7.01 4.79 -7.67
CA GLU A 214 -7.67 5.51 -6.57
C GLU A 214 -7.28 6.99 -6.52
N ILE A 215 -6.00 7.30 -6.64
CA ILE A 215 -5.49 8.67 -6.69
C ILE A 215 -6.09 9.41 -7.89
N MET A 216 -6.10 8.79 -9.08
CA MET A 216 -6.63 9.37 -10.29
C MET A 216 -8.15 9.60 -10.20
N ALA A 217 -8.90 8.63 -9.66
CA ALA A 217 -10.35 8.74 -9.44
C ALA A 217 -10.70 9.92 -8.53
N MET A 218 -10.03 10.04 -7.38
CA MET A 218 -10.23 11.16 -6.46
C MET A 218 -9.86 12.50 -7.09
N ALA A 219 -8.71 12.57 -7.78
CA ALA A 219 -8.24 13.77 -8.43
C ALA A 219 -9.21 14.24 -9.52
N ALA A 220 -9.73 13.32 -10.34
CA ALA A 220 -10.72 13.62 -11.37
C ALA A 220 -11.93 14.34 -10.78
N ILE A 221 -12.47 13.86 -9.67
CA ILE A 221 -13.65 14.44 -9.01
C ILE A 221 -13.35 15.81 -8.39
N ILE A 222 -12.19 15.94 -7.69
CA ILE A 222 -11.78 17.19 -7.06
C ILE A 222 -11.58 18.29 -8.13
N PHE A 223 -10.87 17.99 -9.21
CA PHE A 223 -10.60 18.97 -10.26
C PHE A 223 -11.85 19.25 -11.11
N ALA A 224 -12.75 18.29 -11.31
CA ALA A 224 -14.05 18.52 -11.93
C ALA A 224 -14.87 19.53 -11.11
N ALA A 225 -14.97 19.35 -9.79
CA ALA A 225 -15.64 20.29 -8.90
C ALA A 225 -14.99 21.68 -8.91
N LEU A 226 -13.65 21.75 -8.97
CA LEU A 226 -12.90 22.99 -9.05
C LEU A 226 -13.17 23.72 -10.38
N SER A 227 -13.25 22.99 -11.50
CA SER A 227 -13.57 23.56 -12.81
C SER A 227 -14.97 24.20 -12.87
N LEU A 228 -15.93 23.61 -12.16
CA LEU A 228 -17.30 24.12 -12.01
C LEU A 228 -17.35 25.33 -11.07
N HIS A 229 -16.49 25.34 -10.03
CA HIS A 229 -16.52 26.35 -8.96
C HIS A 229 -15.85 27.67 -9.34
N VAL A 230 -14.72 27.61 -10.07
CA VAL A 230 -13.88 28.78 -10.32
C VAL A 230 -14.42 29.64 -11.44
N ASN A 231 -14.52 30.97 -11.19
CA ASN A 231 -15.02 31.93 -12.21
C ASN A 231 -13.95 32.32 -13.26
N ARG A 232 -12.67 32.28 -12.90
CA ARG A 232 -11.57 32.61 -13.84
C ARG A 232 -11.46 31.54 -14.93
N LYS A 233 -11.80 31.88 -16.16
CA LYS A 233 -11.87 30.94 -17.31
C LYS A 233 -10.61 30.08 -17.47
N ARG A 234 -9.41 30.67 -17.37
CA ARG A 234 -8.12 29.95 -17.55
C ARG A 234 -7.92 28.89 -16.44
N ILE A 235 -8.25 29.22 -15.19
CA ILE A 235 -8.10 28.28 -14.06
C ILE A 235 -9.18 27.17 -14.16
N ALA A 236 -10.40 27.53 -14.52
CA ALA A 236 -11.49 26.56 -14.73
C ALA A 236 -11.14 25.57 -15.87
N LEU A 237 -10.58 26.07 -16.98
CA LEU A 237 -10.13 25.24 -18.09
C LEU A 237 -8.99 24.30 -17.67
N ALA A 238 -7.96 24.82 -17.01
CA ALA A 238 -6.85 24.00 -16.51
C ALA A 238 -7.33 22.90 -15.55
N ALA A 239 -8.22 23.23 -14.62
CA ALA A 239 -8.83 22.24 -13.74
C ALA A 239 -9.67 21.20 -14.51
N GLY A 240 -10.41 21.62 -15.53
CA GLY A 240 -11.16 20.72 -16.41
C GLY A 240 -10.25 19.75 -17.18
N ILE A 241 -9.15 20.24 -17.74
CA ILE A 241 -8.14 19.41 -18.42
C ILE A 241 -7.53 18.39 -17.42
N THR A 242 -7.12 18.85 -16.25
CA THR A 242 -6.59 17.95 -15.20
C THR A 242 -7.62 16.87 -14.81
N ALA A 243 -8.89 17.24 -14.68
CA ALA A 243 -9.96 16.28 -14.38
C ALA A 243 -10.11 15.22 -15.49
N MET A 244 -10.07 15.65 -16.76
CA MET A 244 -10.18 14.74 -17.92
C MET A 244 -8.98 13.80 -18.02
N LEU A 245 -7.77 14.31 -17.83
CA LEU A 245 -6.56 13.48 -17.81
C LEU A 245 -6.59 12.46 -16.67
N ALA A 246 -7.00 12.87 -15.48
CA ALA A 246 -7.14 11.98 -14.34
C ALA A 246 -8.25 10.92 -14.57
N TRP A 247 -9.38 11.31 -15.18
CA TRP A 247 -10.45 10.37 -15.56
C TRP A 247 -9.98 9.35 -16.60
N LEU A 248 -9.27 9.81 -17.64
CA LEU A 248 -8.64 8.93 -18.63
C LEU A 248 -7.70 7.92 -17.97
N ALA A 249 -6.81 8.39 -17.09
CA ALA A 249 -5.89 7.53 -16.36
C ALA A 249 -6.61 6.54 -15.44
N THR A 250 -7.74 6.92 -14.81
CA THR A 250 -8.58 6.01 -14.03
C THR A 250 -9.11 4.86 -14.90
N ILE A 251 -9.58 5.15 -16.12
CA ILE A 251 -10.07 4.14 -17.06
C ILE A 251 -8.92 3.24 -17.56
N GLN A 252 -7.75 3.82 -17.79
CA GLN A 252 -6.57 3.11 -18.28
C GLN A 252 -5.83 2.32 -17.19
N SER A 253 -6.14 2.55 -15.91
CA SER A 253 -5.48 1.88 -14.77
C SER A 253 -5.72 0.36 -14.74
N LEU A 254 -6.72 -0.15 -15.45
CA LEU A 254 -7.17 -1.54 -15.45
C LEU A 254 -7.75 -2.02 -14.11
N GLU A 255 -8.06 -1.12 -13.20
CA GLU A 255 -8.60 -1.42 -11.87
C GLU A 255 -10.11 -1.15 -11.81
N ARG A 256 -10.92 -2.18 -11.51
CA ARG A 256 -12.39 -2.08 -11.46
C ARG A 256 -12.87 -1.25 -10.26
N ALA A 257 -12.26 -1.43 -9.10
CA ALA A 257 -12.70 -0.78 -7.85
C ALA A 257 -12.59 0.75 -7.89
N PRO A 258 -11.46 1.38 -8.30
CA PRO A 258 -11.36 2.82 -8.48
C PRO A 258 -12.33 3.39 -9.52
N PHE A 259 -12.59 2.65 -10.60
CA PHE A 259 -13.56 3.06 -11.62
C PHE A 259 -14.98 3.14 -11.05
N ILE A 260 -15.44 2.10 -10.35
CA ILE A 260 -16.74 2.07 -9.67
C ILE A 260 -16.81 3.18 -8.62
N GLY A 261 -15.73 3.34 -7.85
CA GLY A 261 -15.59 4.43 -6.88
C GLY A 261 -15.73 5.81 -7.54
N ALA A 262 -15.06 6.04 -8.67
CA ALA A 262 -15.17 7.30 -9.41
C ALA A 262 -16.60 7.56 -9.90
N CYS A 263 -17.28 6.55 -10.43
CA CYS A 263 -18.68 6.68 -10.85
C CYS A 263 -19.58 7.11 -9.69
N THR A 264 -19.42 6.52 -8.50
CA THR A 264 -20.19 6.91 -7.30
C THR A 264 -19.86 8.32 -6.82
N GLY A 265 -18.58 8.70 -6.85
CA GLY A 265 -18.13 10.04 -6.49
C GLY A 265 -18.63 11.12 -7.47
N PHE A 266 -18.60 10.84 -8.78
CA PHE A 266 -19.19 11.72 -9.79
C PHE A 266 -20.72 11.82 -9.66
N ALA A 267 -21.39 10.72 -9.33
CA ALA A 267 -22.83 10.73 -9.07
C ALA A 267 -23.18 11.66 -7.89
N LEU A 268 -22.39 11.64 -6.81
CA LEU A 268 -22.56 12.58 -5.70
C LEU A 268 -22.28 14.02 -6.12
N LEU A 269 -21.23 14.28 -6.90
CA LEU A 269 -20.89 15.62 -7.38
C LEU A 269 -21.98 16.17 -8.31
N ILE A 270 -22.36 15.41 -9.34
CA ILE A 270 -23.33 15.84 -10.38
C ILE A 270 -24.72 15.95 -9.80
N GLY A 271 -25.19 14.93 -9.07
CA GLY A 271 -26.50 14.93 -8.40
C GLY A 271 -26.61 16.04 -7.35
N GLY A 272 -25.59 16.20 -6.52
CA GLY A 272 -25.52 17.28 -5.55
C GLY A 272 -25.48 18.66 -6.21
N ALA A 273 -24.75 18.84 -7.30
CA ALA A 273 -24.71 20.08 -8.08
C ALA A 273 -26.07 20.39 -8.72
N ALA A 274 -26.75 19.39 -9.24
CA ALA A 274 -28.11 19.54 -9.82
C ALA A 274 -29.15 19.94 -8.76
N ILE A 275 -29.14 19.30 -7.58
CA ILE A 275 -30.04 19.60 -6.46
C ILE A 275 -29.77 21.01 -5.90
N THR A 276 -28.51 21.40 -5.76
CA THR A 276 -28.12 22.71 -5.21
C THR A 276 -28.23 23.84 -6.24
N ARG A 277 -28.47 23.53 -7.50
CA ARG A 277 -28.62 24.50 -8.59
C ARG A 277 -29.64 25.61 -8.30
N PHE A 278 -30.75 25.30 -7.61
CA PHE A 278 -31.74 26.31 -7.21
C PHE A 278 -31.16 27.39 -6.26
N ARG A 279 -30.04 27.12 -5.61
CA ARG A 279 -29.34 28.09 -4.75
C ARG A 279 -28.17 28.82 -5.46
N PHE A 280 -27.74 28.35 -6.64
CA PHE A 280 -26.52 28.87 -7.28
C PHE A 280 -26.77 29.37 -8.70
N ARG A 281 -26.42 30.61 -8.94
CA ARG A 281 -26.46 31.32 -10.23
C ARG A 281 -25.43 30.82 -11.26
N GLN A 282 -24.97 29.58 -11.20
CA GLN A 282 -23.94 29.07 -12.12
C GLN A 282 -24.55 28.57 -13.43
N SER A 283 -23.85 28.83 -14.55
CA SER A 283 -24.30 28.44 -15.88
C SER A 283 -24.42 26.92 -16.01
N PRO A 284 -25.60 26.37 -16.31
CA PRO A 284 -25.80 24.94 -16.54
C PRO A 284 -24.91 24.41 -17.67
N LYS A 285 -24.47 25.29 -18.57
CA LYS A 285 -23.59 24.94 -19.70
C LYS A 285 -22.30 24.27 -19.27
N ARG A 286 -21.65 24.72 -18.18
CA ARG A 286 -20.41 24.10 -17.69
C ARG A 286 -20.64 22.67 -17.16
N LEU A 287 -21.75 22.43 -16.50
CA LEU A 287 -22.10 21.10 -16.02
C LEU A 287 -22.36 20.14 -17.18
N PHE A 288 -23.13 20.59 -18.19
CA PHE A 288 -23.36 19.77 -19.39
C PHE A 288 -22.07 19.50 -20.17
N LEU A 289 -21.18 20.51 -20.30
CA LEU A 289 -19.87 20.32 -20.93
C LEU A 289 -19.00 19.31 -20.18
N LEU A 290 -18.99 19.36 -18.85
CA LEU A 290 -18.27 18.38 -18.02
C LEU A 290 -18.81 16.96 -18.21
N ILE A 291 -20.15 16.78 -18.13
CA ILE A 291 -20.78 15.48 -18.33
C ILE A 291 -20.49 14.96 -19.74
N GLY A 292 -20.62 15.81 -20.76
CA GLY A 292 -20.31 15.45 -22.15
C GLY A 292 -18.84 15.04 -22.34
N ALA A 293 -17.91 15.77 -21.71
CA ALA A 293 -16.49 15.44 -21.78
C ALA A 293 -16.15 14.12 -21.05
N LEU A 294 -16.74 13.88 -19.87
CA LEU A 294 -16.58 12.61 -19.14
C LEU A 294 -17.12 11.43 -19.96
N ALA A 295 -18.32 11.58 -20.55
CA ALA A 295 -18.93 10.57 -21.41
C ALA A 295 -18.12 10.36 -22.69
N PHE A 296 -17.58 11.42 -23.30
CA PHE A 296 -16.75 11.32 -24.48
C PHE A 296 -15.46 10.55 -24.24
N VAL A 297 -14.74 10.84 -23.13
CA VAL A 297 -13.54 10.08 -22.76
C VAL A 297 -13.87 8.60 -22.54
N LEU A 298 -15.02 8.31 -21.90
CA LEU A 298 -15.48 6.93 -21.69
C LEU A 298 -15.77 6.24 -23.02
N LEU A 299 -16.46 6.91 -23.94
CA LEU A 299 -16.80 6.40 -25.27
C LEU A 299 -15.54 6.11 -26.10
N LEU A 300 -14.54 7.02 -26.07
CA LEU A 300 -13.27 6.81 -26.76
C LEU A 300 -12.57 5.51 -26.30
N GLN A 301 -12.71 5.13 -25.04
CA GLN A 301 -12.08 3.92 -24.47
C GLN A 301 -12.89 2.63 -24.74
N THR A 302 -14.11 2.74 -25.28
CA THR A 302 -14.89 1.57 -25.73
C THR A 302 -14.65 1.24 -27.19
N MET A 303 -14.03 2.16 -27.97
CA MET A 303 -13.69 1.91 -29.37
C MET A 303 -12.51 0.93 -29.48
N PRO A 304 -12.54 -0.02 -30.46
CA PRO A 304 -11.40 -0.91 -30.69
C PRO A 304 -10.15 -0.08 -30.98
N SER A 305 -9.07 -0.34 -30.27
CA SER A 305 -7.79 0.33 -30.55
C SER A 305 -7.27 -0.15 -31.91
N LEU A 306 -7.00 0.78 -32.81
CA LEU A 306 -6.44 0.53 -34.14
C LEU A 306 -5.03 -0.10 -34.09
N THR A 307 -4.43 -0.22 -32.91
CA THR A 307 -3.03 -0.65 -32.72
C THR A 307 -2.85 -1.88 -31.84
N SER A 308 -3.90 -2.48 -31.29
CA SER A 308 -3.73 -3.60 -30.35
C SER A 308 -3.76 -4.96 -31.05
N SER A 309 -2.58 -5.47 -31.40
CA SER A 309 -2.32 -6.90 -31.61
C SER A 309 -2.11 -7.69 -30.30
N ALA A 310 -2.30 -7.06 -29.15
CA ALA A 310 -2.11 -7.68 -27.84
C ALA A 310 -3.41 -8.37 -27.37
N SER A 311 -3.32 -9.63 -27.01
CA SER A 311 -4.41 -10.51 -26.55
C SER A 311 -5.02 -10.18 -25.19
N GLY A 312 -4.83 -8.96 -24.64
CA GLY A 312 -5.31 -8.54 -23.33
C GLY A 312 -6.27 -7.35 -23.34
N PRO A 313 -7.05 -7.11 -22.27
CA PRO A 313 -7.96 -5.99 -22.17
C PRO A 313 -7.19 -4.66 -22.19
N SER A 314 -7.60 -3.73 -23.06
CA SER A 314 -6.97 -2.43 -23.25
C SER A 314 -7.39 -1.38 -22.20
N SER A 315 -8.53 -1.57 -21.55
CA SER A 315 -9.09 -0.63 -20.57
C SER A 315 -9.87 -1.32 -19.46
N THR A 316 -10.14 -0.58 -18.35
CA THR A 316 -11.00 -1.08 -17.26
C THR A 316 -12.41 -1.40 -17.74
N VAL A 317 -12.93 -0.66 -18.73
CA VAL A 317 -14.27 -0.89 -19.30
C VAL A 317 -14.35 -2.26 -19.98
N SER A 318 -13.34 -2.63 -20.77
CA SER A 318 -13.28 -3.96 -21.40
C SER A 318 -13.17 -5.09 -20.37
N ARG A 319 -12.51 -4.85 -19.23
CA ARG A 319 -12.44 -5.79 -18.10
C ARG A 319 -13.77 -5.95 -17.34
N LEU A 320 -14.63 -4.93 -17.30
CA LEU A 320 -15.95 -5.04 -16.66
C LEU A 320 -16.86 -6.03 -17.37
N GLY A 321 -16.70 -6.21 -18.70
CA GLY A 321 -17.45 -7.20 -19.48
C GLY A 321 -17.00 -8.63 -19.30
N GLN A 322 -15.86 -8.89 -18.63
CA GLN A 322 -15.38 -10.25 -18.38
C GLN A 322 -16.20 -10.92 -17.27
N ASN A 323 -16.48 -12.21 -17.44
CA ASN A 323 -17.25 -12.98 -16.48
C ASN A 323 -16.52 -13.03 -15.12
N LEU A 324 -17.15 -12.49 -14.09
CA LEU A 324 -16.60 -12.40 -12.73
C LEU A 324 -16.40 -13.77 -12.07
N THR A 325 -17.20 -14.76 -12.46
CA THR A 325 -17.15 -16.11 -11.86
C THR A 325 -15.97 -16.94 -12.36
N THR A 326 -15.48 -16.65 -13.56
CA THR A 326 -14.33 -17.34 -14.18
C THR A 326 -13.01 -16.60 -14.02
N ASP A 327 -13.04 -15.34 -13.55
CA ASP A 327 -11.85 -14.53 -13.32
C ASP A 327 -11.11 -15.01 -12.06
N ASN A 328 -9.91 -15.57 -12.25
CA ASN A 328 -9.06 -16.06 -11.15
C ASN A 328 -8.76 -14.99 -10.10
N ASN A 329 -8.61 -13.72 -10.49
CA ASN A 329 -8.40 -12.64 -9.54
C ASN A 329 -9.62 -12.40 -8.64
N THR A 330 -10.82 -12.56 -9.16
CA THR A 330 -12.06 -12.44 -8.39
C THR A 330 -12.22 -13.64 -7.45
N ARG A 331 -11.95 -14.86 -7.93
CA ARG A 331 -11.96 -16.07 -7.08
C ARG A 331 -10.94 -15.98 -5.95
N ALA A 332 -9.72 -15.51 -6.24
CA ALA A 332 -8.71 -15.28 -5.21
C ALA A 332 -9.18 -14.30 -4.14
N ARG A 333 -9.87 -13.22 -4.51
CA ARG A 333 -10.44 -12.28 -3.52
C ARG A 333 -11.49 -12.93 -2.64
N PHE A 334 -12.36 -13.79 -3.17
CA PHE A 334 -13.32 -14.53 -2.35
C PHE A 334 -12.62 -15.46 -1.36
N LEU A 335 -11.54 -16.12 -1.78
CA LEU A 335 -10.70 -16.88 -0.84
C LEU A 335 -10.11 -15.97 0.23
N PHE A 336 -9.51 -14.83 -0.14
CA PHE A 336 -8.94 -13.88 0.81
C PHE A 336 -10.00 -13.40 1.81
N TRP A 337 -11.21 -13.12 1.37
CA TRP A 337 -12.29 -12.70 2.26
C TRP A 337 -12.74 -13.83 3.20
N GLY A 338 -12.85 -15.06 2.71
CA GLY A 338 -13.15 -16.22 3.55
C GLY A 338 -12.10 -16.45 4.61
N VAL A 339 -10.81 -16.38 4.23
CA VAL A 339 -9.68 -16.49 5.14
C VAL A 339 -9.64 -15.35 6.16
N GLY A 340 -9.93 -14.11 5.72
CA GLY A 340 -10.02 -12.96 6.63
C GLY A 340 -11.11 -13.12 7.69
N LEU A 341 -12.25 -13.72 7.33
CA LEU A 341 -13.31 -14.05 8.30
C LEU A 341 -12.84 -15.13 9.29
N GLU A 342 -12.06 -16.12 8.88
CA GLU A 342 -11.49 -17.12 9.78
C GLU A 342 -10.45 -16.52 10.75
N MET A 343 -9.67 -15.51 10.29
CA MET A 343 -8.80 -14.73 11.18
C MET A 343 -9.62 -14.03 12.28
N TRP A 344 -10.69 -13.34 11.87
CA TRP A 344 -11.57 -12.66 12.81
C TRP A 344 -12.27 -13.62 13.77
N ARG A 345 -12.79 -14.76 13.29
CA ARG A 345 -13.43 -15.77 14.15
C ARG A 345 -12.50 -16.33 15.22
N ALA A 346 -11.21 -16.45 14.88
CA ALA A 346 -10.21 -16.90 15.85
C ALA A 346 -9.92 -15.84 16.93
N HIS A 347 -9.97 -14.55 16.57
CA HIS A 347 -9.64 -13.43 17.46
C HIS A 347 -10.68 -12.30 17.36
N PRO A 348 -11.95 -12.49 17.78
CA PRO A 348 -13.05 -11.58 17.46
C PRO A 348 -12.88 -10.17 18.01
N ALA A 349 -12.32 -10.01 19.21
CA ALA A 349 -12.23 -8.72 19.89
C ALA A 349 -11.11 -7.82 19.34
N TRP A 350 -9.87 -8.35 19.23
CA TRP A 350 -8.66 -7.59 18.93
C TRP A 350 -7.97 -7.95 17.61
N GLY A 351 -8.41 -9.03 16.91
CA GLY A 351 -7.83 -9.47 15.65
C GLY A 351 -6.44 -10.09 15.81
N VAL A 352 -5.76 -10.32 14.69
CA VAL A 352 -4.42 -10.93 14.62
C VAL A 352 -3.27 -9.96 14.81
N GLY A 353 -3.54 -8.66 14.98
CA GLY A 353 -2.57 -7.57 15.03
C GLY A 353 -2.48 -6.81 13.71
N GLY A 354 -2.16 -5.50 13.80
CA GLY A 354 -2.08 -4.61 12.65
C GLY A 354 -1.03 -5.05 11.64
N ASN A 355 -1.33 -4.99 10.33
CA ASN A 355 -0.46 -5.44 9.23
C ASN A 355 0.01 -6.90 9.35
N ASN A 356 -0.68 -7.76 10.12
CA ASN A 356 -0.35 -9.17 10.29
C ASN A 356 -1.21 -10.09 9.43
N TYR A 357 -1.96 -9.56 8.46
CA TYR A 357 -2.79 -10.35 7.57
C TYR A 357 -1.98 -11.41 6.82
N GLU A 358 -0.85 -11.03 6.21
CA GLU A 358 0.05 -11.93 5.48
C GLU A 358 0.58 -13.05 6.39
N THR A 359 1.10 -12.70 7.57
CA THR A 359 1.66 -13.66 8.52
C THR A 359 0.62 -14.65 9.05
N ALA A 360 -0.62 -14.19 9.28
CA ALA A 360 -1.71 -15.03 9.77
C ALA A 360 -2.40 -15.83 8.65
N PHE A 361 -2.16 -15.51 7.37
CA PHE A 361 -2.90 -16.03 6.24
C PHE A 361 -2.81 -17.55 6.08
N PRO A 362 -1.64 -18.21 6.14
CA PRO A 362 -1.55 -19.65 5.89
C PRO A 362 -2.33 -20.46 6.95
N ALA A 363 -2.16 -20.16 8.23
CA ALA A 363 -2.88 -20.86 9.31
C ALA A 363 -4.40 -20.61 9.25
N ALA A 364 -4.84 -19.40 8.91
CA ALA A 364 -6.26 -19.09 8.73
C ALA A 364 -6.83 -19.79 7.49
N ARG A 365 -6.03 -19.91 6.41
CA ARG A 365 -6.43 -20.65 5.22
C ARG A 365 -6.61 -22.14 5.50
N ALA A 366 -5.72 -22.76 6.28
CA ALA A 366 -5.90 -24.15 6.70
C ALA A 366 -7.22 -24.33 7.49
N ARG A 367 -7.57 -23.39 8.39
CA ARG A 367 -8.87 -23.38 9.07
C ARG A 367 -10.05 -23.21 8.12
N PHE A 368 -9.92 -22.29 7.12
CA PHE A 368 -10.93 -22.12 6.09
C PHE A 368 -11.16 -23.39 5.29
N ALA A 369 -10.09 -24.07 4.87
CA ALA A 369 -10.19 -25.35 4.16
C ALA A 369 -10.87 -26.42 5.02
N ALA A 370 -10.52 -26.51 6.31
CA ALA A 370 -11.13 -27.45 7.24
C ALA A 370 -12.63 -27.17 7.50
N SER A 371 -13.03 -25.90 7.53
CA SER A 371 -14.43 -25.52 7.76
C SER A 371 -15.31 -25.49 6.49
N HIS A 372 -14.71 -25.50 5.30
CA HIS A 372 -15.39 -25.42 4.01
C HIS A 372 -14.78 -26.41 3.00
N PRO A 373 -14.77 -27.73 3.30
CA PRO A 373 -14.07 -28.74 2.45
C PRO A 373 -14.62 -28.78 1.02
N ASP A 374 -15.92 -28.54 0.83
CA ASP A 374 -16.60 -28.57 -0.47
C ASP A 374 -16.43 -27.27 -1.27
N SER A 375 -15.75 -26.27 -0.73
CA SER A 375 -15.58 -24.99 -1.43
C SER A 375 -14.60 -25.14 -2.60
N PRO A 376 -14.95 -24.68 -3.81
CA PRO A 376 -14.03 -24.71 -4.95
C PRO A 376 -12.81 -23.80 -4.73
N LEU A 377 -12.82 -22.97 -3.68
CA LEU A 377 -11.69 -22.11 -3.31
C LEU A 377 -10.58 -22.89 -2.57
N VAL A 378 -10.92 -24.02 -1.95
CA VAL A 378 -9.96 -24.90 -1.25
C VAL A 378 -8.94 -25.48 -2.23
N GLY A 379 -9.39 -25.84 -3.46
CA GLY A 379 -8.52 -26.35 -4.52
C GLY A 379 -7.62 -25.32 -5.21
N MET A 380 -7.64 -24.05 -4.78
CA MET A 380 -6.68 -23.06 -5.28
C MET A 380 -5.28 -23.35 -4.71
N ASN A 381 -4.24 -22.94 -5.47
CA ASN A 381 -2.86 -23.13 -5.05
C ASN A 381 -2.61 -22.69 -3.59
N GLU A 382 -2.10 -23.58 -2.76
CA GLU A 382 -1.81 -23.31 -1.34
C GLU A 382 -0.70 -22.29 -1.15
N GLU A 383 0.21 -22.15 -2.11
CA GLU A 383 1.27 -21.14 -2.09
C GLU A 383 0.76 -19.72 -2.43
N LEU A 384 -0.53 -19.59 -2.78
CA LEU A 384 -1.13 -18.28 -3.01
C LEU A 384 -1.21 -17.52 -1.68
N LEU A 385 -0.26 -16.63 -1.46
CA LEU A 385 -0.21 -15.71 -0.34
C LEU A 385 -0.71 -14.32 -0.75
N THR A 386 -1.19 -13.58 0.21
CA THR A 386 -1.57 -12.18 0.01
C THR A 386 -1.24 -11.34 1.24
N VAL A 387 -0.69 -10.15 0.99
CA VAL A 387 -0.43 -9.16 2.03
C VAL A 387 -1.74 -8.51 2.52
N TYR A 388 -2.75 -8.48 1.65
CA TYR A 388 -3.99 -7.74 1.91
C TYR A 388 -5.23 -8.57 1.58
N ALA A 389 -6.31 -8.36 2.36
CA ALA A 389 -7.63 -8.93 2.08
C ALA A 389 -8.26 -8.41 0.77
N HIS A 390 -7.71 -7.37 0.14
CA HIS A 390 -8.36 -6.63 -0.95
C HIS A 390 -9.77 -6.10 -0.59
N ASN A 391 -9.99 -5.86 0.69
CA ASN A 391 -11.16 -5.22 1.28
C ASN A 391 -10.72 -4.61 2.60
N GLU A 392 -10.60 -3.29 2.67
CA GLU A 392 -10.05 -2.59 3.84
C GLU A 392 -10.91 -2.82 5.10
N TYR A 393 -12.23 -2.89 4.94
CA TYR A 393 -13.15 -3.08 6.07
C TYR A 393 -12.98 -4.46 6.71
N LEU A 394 -12.89 -5.49 5.87
CA LEU A 394 -12.63 -6.85 6.33
C LEU A 394 -11.22 -6.98 6.91
N GLN A 395 -10.25 -6.29 6.30
CA GLN A 395 -8.88 -6.31 6.80
C GLN A 395 -8.78 -5.65 8.17
N MET A 396 -9.45 -4.50 8.38
CA MET A 396 -9.54 -3.88 9.71
C MET A 396 -10.19 -4.82 10.74
N LEU A 397 -11.23 -5.54 10.34
CA LEU A 397 -11.89 -6.54 11.19
C LEU A 397 -10.95 -7.71 11.53
N ALA A 398 -10.25 -8.25 10.54
CA ALA A 398 -9.34 -9.39 10.72
C ALA A 398 -8.12 -9.02 11.58
N GLU A 399 -7.52 -7.85 11.33
CA GLU A 399 -6.29 -7.42 12.00
C GLU A 399 -6.51 -6.78 13.38
N LEU A 400 -7.57 -5.98 13.54
CA LEU A 400 -7.80 -5.15 14.73
C LEU A 400 -9.06 -5.55 15.50
N GLY A 401 -9.77 -6.56 15.04
CA GLY A 401 -10.99 -7.07 15.65
C GLY A 401 -12.17 -6.09 15.59
N VAL A 402 -13.23 -6.44 16.31
CA VAL A 402 -14.45 -5.59 16.37
C VAL A 402 -14.15 -4.22 16.98
N PHE A 403 -13.26 -4.13 17.97
CA PHE A 403 -12.91 -2.84 18.57
C PHE A 403 -12.20 -1.92 17.59
N GLY A 404 -11.24 -2.44 16.79
CA GLY A 404 -10.57 -1.64 15.78
C GLY A 404 -11.51 -1.20 14.66
N LEU A 405 -12.38 -2.11 14.19
CA LEU A 405 -13.40 -1.77 13.20
C LEU A 405 -14.38 -0.71 13.73
N ALA A 406 -14.84 -0.83 14.99
CA ALA A 406 -15.72 0.16 15.61
C ALA A 406 -15.07 1.55 15.68
N LEU A 407 -13.80 1.64 16.05
CA LEU A 407 -13.06 2.90 16.05
C LEU A 407 -12.92 3.45 14.63
N PHE A 408 -12.64 2.62 13.64
CA PHE A 408 -12.58 3.01 12.22
C PHE A 408 -13.93 3.55 11.72
N VAL A 409 -15.05 2.91 12.13
CA VAL A 409 -16.40 3.40 11.84
C VAL A 409 -16.66 4.75 12.53
N ILE A 410 -16.24 4.93 13.77
CA ILE A 410 -16.37 6.22 14.48
C ILE A 410 -15.60 7.33 13.74
N VAL A 411 -14.38 7.06 13.28
CA VAL A 411 -13.61 8.00 12.44
C VAL A 411 -14.38 8.33 11.15
N SER A 412 -14.93 7.32 10.48
CA SER A 412 -15.70 7.48 9.25
C SER A 412 -16.96 8.32 9.47
N LEU A 413 -17.70 8.06 10.55
CA LEU A 413 -18.87 8.84 10.95
C LEU A 413 -18.53 10.30 11.28
N ALA A 414 -17.35 10.55 11.89
CA ALA A 414 -16.88 11.90 12.14
C ALA A 414 -16.64 12.68 10.83
N PHE A 415 -16.08 12.03 9.79
CA PHE A 415 -15.95 12.62 8.46
C PHE A 415 -17.30 12.88 7.80
N VAL A 416 -18.25 11.94 7.85
CA VAL A 416 -19.61 12.10 7.31
C VAL A 416 -20.34 13.24 8.01
N ALA A 417 -20.28 13.30 9.33
CA ALA A 417 -20.89 14.40 10.10
C ALA A 417 -20.27 15.76 9.73
N ASN A 418 -18.96 15.81 9.52
CA ASN A 418 -18.26 17.02 9.09
C ASN A 418 -18.65 17.44 7.65
N PHE A 419 -18.80 16.48 6.74
CA PHE A 419 -19.32 16.72 5.38
C PHE A 419 -20.73 17.33 5.41
N TRP A 420 -21.67 16.74 6.16
CA TRP A 420 -23.04 17.25 6.28
C TRP A 420 -23.06 18.64 6.90
N ARG A 421 -22.25 18.90 7.93
CA ARG A 421 -22.10 20.24 8.52
C ARG A 421 -21.62 21.24 7.49
N ALA A 422 -20.52 20.90 6.75
CA ALA A 422 -19.98 21.76 5.70
C ALA A 422 -21.01 22.05 4.61
N LEU A 423 -21.76 21.05 4.17
CA LEU A 423 -22.78 21.21 3.13
C LEU A 423 -23.92 22.12 3.57
N LYS A 424 -24.36 22.01 4.84
CA LYS A 424 -25.41 22.87 5.41
C LYS A 424 -24.96 24.34 5.60
N GLN A 425 -23.69 24.53 5.94
CA GLN A 425 -23.13 25.87 6.23
C GLN A 425 -22.65 26.61 4.98
N SER A 426 -22.33 25.88 3.93
CA SER A 426 -21.69 26.46 2.74
C SER A 426 -22.68 27.15 1.81
N LYS A 427 -22.38 28.42 1.47
CA LYS A 427 -22.98 29.06 0.31
C LYS A 427 -22.39 28.52 -1.03
N GLN A 428 -21.29 27.76 -0.97
CA GLN A 428 -20.53 27.22 -2.09
C GLN A 428 -20.43 25.69 -1.95
N ALA A 429 -21.48 24.97 -2.36
CA ALA A 429 -21.55 23.52 -2.18
C ALA A 429 -20.52 22.73 -3.03
N LEU A 430 -20.11 23.24 -4.21
CA LEU A 430 -19.28 22.50 -5.16
C LEU A 430 -17.94 22.00 -4.60
N PRO A 431 -17.11 22.80 -3.88
CA PRO A 431 -15.88 22.27 -3.27
C PRO A 431 -16.16 21.19 -2.24
N VAL A 432 -17.25 21.31 -1.47
CA VAL A 432 -17.65 20.31 -0.47
C VAL A 432 -18.11 19.02 -1.15
N LEU A 433 -18.94 19.15 -2.21
CA LEU A 433 -19.42 18.00 -2.99
C LEU A 433 -18.25 17.30 -3.73
N GLY A 434 -17.31 18.05 -4.29
CA GLY A 434 -16.14 17.49 -4.95
C GLY A 434 -15.22 16.73 -3.97
N ALA A 435 -14.92 17.34 -2.83
CA ALA A 435 -14.12 16.71 -1.80
C ALA A 435 -14.86 15.48 -1.19
N GLY A 436 -16.16 15.60 -0.90
CA GLY A 436 -16.97 14.48 -0.42
C GLY A 436 -17.12 13.37 -1.45
N GLY A 437 -17.29 13.72 -2.74
CA GLY A 437 -17.30 12.75 -3.84
C GLY A 437 -15.99 11.99 -3.99
N ALA A 438 -14.84 12.67 -3.82
CA ALA A 438 -13.54 12.02 -3.82
C ALA A 438 -13.37 11.06 -2.63
N MET A 439 -13.78 11.47 -1.43
CA MET A 439 -13.76 10.60 -0.25
C MET A 439 -14.70 9.40 -0.41
N LEU A 440 -15.89 9.58 -1.00
CA LEU A 440 -16.83 8.49 -1.29
C LEU A 440 -16.24 7.53 -2.34
N ALA A 441 -15.61 8.06 -3.39
CA ALA A 441 -14.95 7.24 -4.41
C ALA A 441 -13.87 6.34 -3.80
N PHE A 442 -13.06 6.89 -2.90
CA PHE A 442 -12.05 6.15 -2.18
C PHE A 442 -12.65 5.09 -1.24
N ALA A 443 -13.69 5.45 -0.47
CA ALA A 443 -14.36 4.52 0.42
C ALA A 443 -15.00 3.33 -0.33
N VAL A 444 -15.65 3.58 -1.47
CA VAL A 444 -16.21 2.52 -2.31
C VAL A 444 -15.12 1.64 -2.91
N SER A 445 -14.05 2.25 -3.43
CA SER A 445 -12.88 1.51 -3.94
C SER A 445 -12.26 0.62 -2.87
N SER A 446 -12.15 1.10 -1.64
CA SER A 446 -11.59 0.37 -0.49
C SER A 446 -12.33 -0.94 -0.16
N GLY A 447 -13.56 -1.10 -0.59
CA GLY A 447 -14.32 -2.35 -0.44
C GLY A 447 -13.85 -3.49 -1.35
N ALA A 448 -13.02 -3.21 -2.37
CA ALA A 448 -12.51 -4.21 -3.31
C ALA A 448 -11.08 -3.90 -3.79
N SER A 449 -10.32 -3.11 -3.04
CA SER A 449 -8.93 -2.74 -3.32
C SER A 449 -8.00 -3.26 -2.23
N GLY A 450 -6.79 -3.65 -2.61
CA GLY A 450 -5.73 -4.05 -1.67
C GLY A 450 -4.83 -2.88 -1.24
N SER A 451 -5.00 -1.71 -1.83
CA SER A 451 -4.13 -0.56 -1.60
C SER A 451 -4.67 0.42 -0.58
N SER A 452 -5.88 0.92 -0.77
CA SER A 452 -6.61 1.82 0.16
C SER A 452 -5.72 2.70 1.05
N PHE A 453 -5.90 2.64 2.37
CA PHE A 453 -5.06 3.35 3.34
C PHE A 453 -3.67 2.71 3.55
N ARG A 454 -3.41 1.50 2.99
CA ARG A 454 -2.10 0.82 3.14
C ARG A 454 -1.01 1.46 2.29
N TYR A 455 -1.38 2.14 1.20
CA TYR A 455 -0.50 2.99 0.41
C TYR A 455 -0.75 4.45 0.72
N LEU A 456 0.31 5.14 1.16
CA LEU A 456 0.19 6.50 1.70
C LEU A 456 -0.48 7.47 0.72
N GLY A 457 -0.22 7.36 -0.58
CA GLY A 457 -0.69 8.31 -1.60
C GLY A 457 -2.21 8.46 -1.65
N GLY A 458 -2.97 7.35 -1.64
CA GLY A 458 -4.44 7.38 -1.62
C GLY A 458 -4.96 8.07 -0.36
N GLY A 459 -4.44 7.67 0.80
CA GLY A 459 -4.80 8.29 2.08
C GLY A 459 -4.47 9.78 2.15
N LEU A 460 -3.33 10.24 1.58
CA LEU A 460 -2.99 11.67 1.55
C LEU A 460 -4.05 12.48 0.80
N LEU A 461 -4.49 12.01 -0.36
CA LEU A 461 -5.51 12.71 -1.13
C LEU A 461 -6.87 12.67 -0.42
N PHE A 462 -7.21 11.58 0.27
CA PHE A 462 -8.39 11.47 1.13
C PHE A 462 -8.34 12.52 2.26
N PHE A 463 -7.24 12.62 3.00
CA PHE A 463 -7.09 13.58 4.10
C PHE A 463 -6.98 15.03 3.61
N PHE A 464 -6.45 15.26 2.42
CA PHE A 464 -6.50 16.57 1.76
C PHE A 464 -7.95 16.99 1.45
N ALA A 465 -8.76 16.09 0.88
CA ALA A 465 -10.19 16.32 0.65
C ALA A 465 -10.94 16.58 1.98
N ALA A 466 -10.64 15.79 3.01
CA ALA A 466 -11.20 15.99 4.35
C ALA A 466 -10.84 17.37 4.94
N ALA A 467 -9.62 17.85 4.72
CA ALA A 467 -9.20 19.21 5.18
C ALA A 467 -9.94 20.33 4.44
N ILE A 468 -10.27 20.16 3.16
CA ILE A 468 -11.12 21.11 2.40
C ILE A 468 -12.51 21.17 3.02
N ILE A 469 -13.13 20.02 3.32
CA ILE A 469 -14.44 19.96 4.00
C ILE A 469 -14.37 20.60 5.38
N ASN A 470 -13.32 20.27 6.13
CA ASN A 470 -13.11 20.77 7.49
C ASN A 470 -13.00 22.29 7.55
N ARG A 471 -12.34 22.93 6.58
CA ARG A 471 -12.30 24.38 6.43
C ARG A 471 -13.71 24.98 6.39
N VAL A 472 -14.59 24.41 5.56
CA VAL A 472 -15.94 24.93 5.37
C VAL A 472 -16.79 24.67 6.61
N ALA A 473 -16.69 23.49 7.22
CA ALA A 473 -17.41 23.13 8.45
C ALA A 473 -17.01 23.96 9.67
N SER A 474 -15.85 24.58 9.63
CA SER A 474 -15.33 25.46 10.68
C SER A 474 -15.73 26.94 10.53
N LEU A 475 -16.49 27.30 9.52
CA LEU A 475 -17.04 28.64 9.36
C LEU A 475 -18.35 28.80 10.18
N ARG A 476 -18.61 30.00 10.70
CA ARG A 476 -19.92 30.28 11.33
C ARG A 476 -21.01 30.43 10.25
N PRO A 477 -22.24 29.98 10.52
CA PRO A 477 -23.38 30.26 9.63
C PRO A 477 -23.53 31.78 9.45
N ALA A 478 -23.71 32.22 8.22
CA ALA A 478 -23.82 33.64 7.88
C ALA A 478 -25.23 34.20 8.23
N SER A 479 -25.68 34.04 9.48
CA SER A 479 -27.04 34.45 9.84
C SER A 479 -27.20 35.95 10.09
N HIS A 480 -26.16 36.74 10.37
CA HIS A 480 -26.29 38.20 10.68
C HIS A 480 -25.05 39.05 10.41
N LEU A 481 -24.01 38.58 9.70
CA LEU A 481 -22.79 39.34 9.44
C LEU A 481 -22.46 39.36 7.95
N SER A 482 -22.01 40.50 7.46
CA SER A 482 -21.63 40.71 6.05
C SER A 482 -20.45 39.88 5.57
N SER A 483 -19.72 39.19 6.46
CA SER A 483 -18.67 38.21 6.10
C SER A 483 -18.66 37.03 7.07
N PRO A 484 -18.34 35.80 6.60
CA PRO A 484 -18.23 34.63 7.44
C PRO A 484 -17.03 34.78 8.39
N ALA A 485 -17.29 34.89 9.70
CA ALA A 485 -16.27 34.91 10.72
C ALA A 485 -15.80 33.47 11.09
N PRO A 486 -14.53 33.28 11.47
CA PRO A 486 -14.08 31.98 11.96
C PRO A 486 -14.84 31.60 13.25
N ALA A 487 -15.11 30.31 13.41
CA ALA A 487 -15.77 29.81 14.63
C ALA A 487 -14.83 30.02 15.83
N THR A 488 -15.43 30.35 16.99
CA THR A 488 -14.67 30.36 18.23
C THR A 488 -14.08 29.00 18.50
N PRO A 489 -12.79 28.88 18.86
CA PRO A 489 -12.20 27.62 19.21
C PRO A 489 -12.90 27.01 20.42
N LEU A 490 -13.19 25.71 20.36
CA LEU A 490 -13.78 24.96 21.46
C LEU A 490 -12.77 24.75 22.59
N PHE A 491 -11.51 24.61 22.23
CA PHE A 491 -10.42 24.29 23.13
C PHE A 491 -9.18 25.10 22.75
N VAL A 492 -8.55 25.74 23.70
CA VAL A 492 -7.31 26.51 23.53
C VAL A 492 -6.32 26.08 24.62
N LEU A 493 -5.21 25.53 24.20
CA LEU A 493 -4.09 25.25 25.08
C LEU A 493 -3.38 26.57 25.45
N ASN A 494 -3.08 26.74 26.72
CA ASN A 494 -2.22 27.84 27.12
C ASN A 494 -0.82 27.71 26.49
N ARG A 495 -0.03 28.78 26.55
CA ARG A 495 1.28 28.82 25.87
C ARG A 495 2.21 27.68 26.30
N LYS A 496 2.34 27.40 27.60
CA LYS A 496 3.25 26.35 28.11
C LYS A 496 2.82 24.97 27.64
N LEU A 497 1.53 24.64 27.73
CA LEU A 497 1.00 23.36 27.23
C LEU A 497 1.14 23.24 25.72
N SER A 498 0.93 24.33 24.96
CA SER A 498 1.14 24.35 23.51
C SER A 498 2.60 24.09 23.14
N GLN A 499 3.55 24.65 23.92
CA GLN A 499 4.98 24.40 23.71
C GLN A 499 5.33 22.94 24.01
N VAL A 500 4.89 22.38 25.14
CA VAL A 500 5.11 20.98 25.52
C VAL A 500 4.50 20.04 24.48
N ALA A 501 3.25 20.25 24.09
CA ALA A 501 2.58 19.43 23.07
C ALA A 501 3.30 19.50 21.71
N SER A 502 3.81 20.68 21.33
CA SER A 502 4.56 20.84 20.07
C SER A 502 5.91 20.16 20.12
N PHE A 503 6.63 20.18 21.24
CA PHE A 503 7.85 19.41 21.40
C PHE A 503 7.59 17.89 21.36
N GLY A 504 6.55 17.44 22.07
CA GLY A 504 6.15 16.04 22.03
C GLY A 504 5.81 15.58 20.60
N LEU A 505 5.08 16.41 19.85
CA LEU A 505 4.76 16.11 18.45
C LEU A 505 6.02 16.04 17.56
N VAL A 506 6.96 16.99 17.72
CA VAL A 506 8.23 16.94 16.97
C VAL A 506 9.07 15.74 17.37
N ALA A 507 9.12 15.37 18.65
CA ALA A 507 9.81 14.17 19.10
C ALA A 507 9.23 12.89 18.48
N VAL A 508 7.90 12.76 18.44
CA VAL A 508 7.21 11.65 17.77
C VAL A 508 7.54 11.64 16.27
N MET A 509 7.50 12.80 15.61
CA MET A 509 7.82 12.88 14.18
C MET A 509 9.29 12.55 13.89
N LEU A 510 10.23 12.95 14.76
CA LEU A 510 11.65 12.57 14.65
C LEU A 510 11.84 11.06 14.86
N LEU A 511 11.11 10.45 15.80
CA LEU A 511 11.10 9.00 15.96
C LEU A 511 10.61 8.29 14.68
N ILE A 512 9.51 8.78 14.09
CA ILE A 512 8.98 8.26 12.82
C ILE A 512 10.02 8.37 11.71
N VAL A 513 10.67 9.52 11.55
CA VAL A 513 11.78 9.71 10.60
C VAL A 513 12.92 8.72 10.87
N GLY A 514 13.29 8.52 12.14
CA GLY A 514 14.32 7.57 12.54
C GLY A 514 13.99 6.12 12.13
N VAL A 515 12.78 5.67 12.42
CA VAL A 515 12.31 4.31 12.08
C VAL A 515 12.33 4.09 10.57
N PHE A 516 11.75 5.00 9.78
CA PHE A 516 11.75 4.85 8.32
C PHE A 516 13.13 5.04 7.68
N SER A 517 14.02 5.84 8.28
CA SER A 517 15.41 5.96 7.84
C SER A 517 16.19 4.68 8.10
N ALA A 518 15.99 4.05 9.25
CA ALA A 518 16.59 2.76 9.60
C ALA A 518 16.12 1.66 8.63
N GLN A 519 14.82 1.60 8.35
CA GLN A 519 14.24 0.67 7.37
C GLN A 519 14.81 0.92 5.96
N ALA A 520 14.94 2.18 5.55
CA ALA A 520 15.52 2.55 4.26
C ALA A 520 16.98 2.12 4.16
N ALA A 521 17.79 2.41 5.18
CA ALA A 521 19.20 2.01 5.24
C ALA A 521 19.36 0.48 5.18
N GLY A 522 18.56 -0.24 5.99
CA GLY A 522 18.56 -1.71 5.97
C GLY A 522 18.20 -2.27 4.58
N THR A 523 17.16 -1.72 3.93
CA THR A 523 16.74 -2.17 2.59
C THR A 523 17.82 -1.93 1.52
N VAL A 524 18.49 -0.77 1.56
CA VAL A 524 19.58 -0.45 0.61
C VAL A 524 20.76 -1.39 0.83
N LEU A 525 21.19 -1.60 2.08
CA LEU A 525 22.28 -2.51 2.42
C LEU A 525 21.98 -3.96 2.04
N HIS A 526 20.72 -4.41 2.23
CA HIS A 526 20.25 -5.70 1.73
C HIS A 526 20.40 -5.81 0.21
N GLY A 527 19.97 -4.80 -0.55
CA GLY A 527 20.14 -4.77 -2.00
C GLY A 527 21.60 -4.83 -2.44
N LEU A 528 22.50 -4.14 -1.72
CA LEU A 528 23.94 -4.20 -1.96
C LEU A 528 24.50 -5.61 -1.67
N ALA A 529 24.01 -6.29 -0.63
CA ALA A 529 24.41 -7.67 -0.35
C ALA A 529 24.02 -8.62 -1.49
N GLN A 530 22.80 -8.47 -2.04
CA GLN A 530 22.31 -9.32 -3.15
C GLN A 530 23.02 -9.05 -4.49
N SER A 531 23.53 -7.84 -4.71
CA SER A 531 24.21 -7.46 -5.96
C SER A 531 25.72 -7.65 -5.95
N ASN A 532 26.31 -7.98 -4.80
CA ASN A 532 27.75 -8.17 -4.67
C ASN A 532 28.12 -9.66 -4.82
N THR A 533 29.33 -9.91 -5.34
CA THR A 533 29.87 -11.26 -5.56
C THR A 533 31.01 -11.63 -4.59
N ASP A 534 31.60 -10.64 -3.87
CA ASP A 534 32.63 -10.89 -2.87
C ASP A 534 32.02 -11.36 -1.54
N PRO A 535 32.27 -12.61 -1.12
CA PRO A 535 31.62 -13.16 0.08
C PRO A 535 31.86 -12.33 1.35
N ALA A 536 33.03 -11.73 1.51
CA ALA A 536 33.33 -10.92 2.69
C ALA A 536 32.51 -9.62 2.72
N GLN A 537 32.31 -8.99 1.57
CA GLN A 537 31.47 -7.81 1.46
C GLN A 537 29.98 -8.14 1.56
N VAL A 538 29.54 -9.26 0.98
CA VAL A 538 28.16 -9.74 1.09
C VAL A 538 27.77 -9.91 2.56
N GLU A 539 28.61 -10.62 3.34
CA GLU A 539 28.36 -10.82 4.76
C GLU A 539 28.35 -9.50 5.53
N ARG A 540 29.30 -8.61 5.24
CA ARG A 540 29.36 -7.27 5.85
C ARG A 540 28.07 -6.49 5.59
N TYR A 541 27.54 -6.53 4.36
CA TYR A 541 26.31 -5.83 4.02
C TYR A 541 25.09 -6.46 4.70
N TYR A 542 24.97 -7.80 4.78
CA TYR A 542 23.87 -8.44 5.52
C TYR A 542 23.90 -8.06 7.00
N ARG A 543 25.06 -8.13 7.65
CA ARG A 543 25.21 -7.73 9.07
C ARG A 543 24.88 -6.25 9.28
N ALA A 544 25.35 -5.36 8.40
CA ALA A 544 25.03 -3.94 8.45
C ALA A 544 23.53 -3.67 8.23
N SER A 545 22.91 -4.40 7.30
CA SER A 545 21.46 -4.34 7.05
C SER A 545 20.67 -4.69 8.31
N LEU A 546 21.00 -5.80 8.97
CA LEU A 546 20.36 -6.22 10.21
C LEU A 546 20.68 -5.31 11.39
N SER A 547 21.86 -4.67 11.43
CA SER A 547 22.15 -3.66 12.44
C SER A 547 21.30 -2.41 12.28
N ALA A 548 21.04 -1.99 11.02
CA ALA A 548 20.17 -0.85 10.72
C ALA A 548 18.69 -1.19 10.92
N PHE A 549 18.27 -2.37 10.48
CA PHE A 549 16.89 -2.83 10.55
C PHE A 549 16.78 -4.29 10.99
N PRO A 550 16.88 -4.55 12.32
CA PRO A 550 16.88 -5.90 12.88
C PRO A 550 15.62 -6.72 12.59
N SER A 551 14.48 -6.04 12.42
CA SER A 551 13.18 -6.67 12.19
C SER A 551 12.88 -6.94 10.72
N SER A 552 13.89 -7.06 9.83
CA SER A 552 13.71 -7.34 8.41
C SER A 552 13.62 -8.85 8.13
N PRO A 553 12.42 -9.45 7.95
CA PRO A 553 12.34 -10.88 7.66
C PRO A 553 13.01 -11.25 6.34
N ALA A 554 12.93 -10.35 5.34
CA ALA A 554 13.58 -10.55 4.03
C ALA A 554 15.12 -10.65 4.14
N THR A 555 15.73 -9.81 4.97
CA THR A 555 17.17 -9.88 5.18
C THR A 555 17.55 -11.15 5.96
N HIS A 556 16.76 -11.53 6.96
CA HIS A 556 16.97 -12.78 7.68
C HIS A 556 16.87 -14.00 6.75
N LEU A 557 15.86 -14.05 5.88
CA LEU A 557 15.70 -15.15 4.91
C LEU A 557 16.92 -15.25 4.00
N THR A 558 17.26 -14.17 3.30
CA THR A 558 18.34 -14.20 2.30
C THR A 558 19.72 -14.39 2.94
N TYR A 559 19.96 -13.82 4.11
CA TYR A 559 21.23 -14.05 4.84
C TYR A 559 21.27 -15.48 5.40
N GLY A 560 20.17 -16.02 5.88
CA GLY A 560 20.08 -17.41 6.32
C GLY A 560 20.38 -18.39 5.17
N LEU A 561 19.84 -18.18 3.99
CA LEU A 561 20.14 -18.97 2.80
C LEU A 561 21.63 -18.83 2.41
N TRP A 562 22.17 -17.63 2.39
CA TRP A 562 23.57 -17.38 2.11
C TRP A 562 24.51 -18.10 3.10
N LEU A 563 24.19 -18.09 4.40
CA LEU A 563 24.96 -18.81 5.43
C LEU A 563 24.94 -20.32 5.22
N ARG A 564 23.77 -20.87 4.86
CA ARG A 564 23.64 -22.30 4.54
C ARG A 564 24.54 -22.70 3.37
N ASP A 565 24.50 -21.91 2.29
CA ASP A 565 25.28 -22.17 1.08
C ASP A 565 26.79 -22.02 1.31
N HIS A 566 27.18 -21.28 2.36
CA HIS A 566 28.58 -21.15 2.83
C HIS A 566 28.95 -22.09 3.98
N GLN A 567 28.22 -23.21 4.12
CA GLN A 567 28.49 -24.27 5.11
C GLN A 567 28.47 -23.80 6.58
N ARG A 568 27.61 -22.83 6.89
CA ARG A 568 27.34 -22.32 8.25
C ARG A 568 25.89 -22.58 8.68
N PRO A 569 25.46 -23.88 8.68
CA PRO A 569 24.04 -24.21 8.89
C PRO A 569 23.54 -23.83 10.29
N ALA A 570 24.36 -23.92 11.32
CA ALA A 570 23.96 -23.56 12.69
C ALA A 570 23.55 -22.08 12.81
N GLU A 571 24.27 -21.16 12.15
CA GLU A 571 23.91 -19.75 12.11
C GLU A 571 22.70 -19.51 11.20
N SER A 572 22.64 -20.21 10.06
CA SER A 572 21.52 -20.19 9.13
C SER A 572 20.17 -20.47 9.83
N VAL A 573 20.13 -21.50 10.72
CA VAL A 573 18.91 -21.89 11.44
C VAL A 573 18.28 -20.71 12.18
N SER A 574 19.08 -19.90 12.89
CA SER A 574 18.54 -18.77 13.65
C SER A 574 17.87 -17.71 12.77
N HIS A 575 18.48 -17.42 11.63
CA HIS A 575 17.94 -16.45 10.66
C HIS A 575 16.71 -16.99 9.93
N LEU A 576 16.73 -18.24 9.50
CA LEU A 576 15.58 -18.85 8.80
C LEU A 576 14.39 -19.04 9.77
N THR A 577 14.64 -19.36 11.04
CA THR A 577 13.59 -19.41 12.07
C THR A 577 12.92 -18.04 12.21
N TYR A 578 13.73 -16.99 12.39
CA TYR A 578 13.18 -15.62 12.47
C TYR A 578 12.33 -15.26 11.24
N ALA A 579 12.83 -15.53 10.04
CA ALA A 579 12.12 -15.23 8.80
C ALA A 579 10.77 -15.97 8.72
N THR A 580 10.77 -17.26 9.08
CA THR A 580 9.57 -18.11 9.04
C THR A 580 8.51 -17.68 10.07
N GLU A 581 8.94 -17.24 11.25
CA GLU A 581 8.02 -16.79 12.30
C GLU A 581 7.47 -15.37 12.06
N HIS A 582 8.19 -14.51 11.30
CA HIS A 582 7.88 -13.09 11.19
C HIS A 582 7.50 -12.62 9.77
N GLY A 583 6.99 -13.53 8.91
CA GLY A 583 6.40 -13.12 7.64
C GLY A 583 6.66 -14.01 6.44
N PHE A 584 7.71 -14.87 6.46
CA PHE A 584 7.98 -15.84 5.38
C PHE A 584 7.59 -17.25 5.78
N ASN A 585 6.37 -17.44 6.23
CA ASN A 585 5.82 -18.73 6.59
C ASN A 585 5.28 -19.52 5.38
N THR A 586 6.02 -19.52 4.27
CA THR A 586 5.73 -20.28 3.06
C THR A 586 6.19 -21.73 3.17
N SER A 587 5.64 -22.64 2.35
CA SER A 587 6.07 -24.04 2.31
C SER A 587 7.56 -24.17 2.03
N THR A 588 8.09 -23.37 1.09
CA THR A 588 9.51 -23.34 0.75
C THR A 588 10.39 -22.86 1.89
N CYS A 589 9.96 -21.85 2.65
CA CYS A 589 10.73 -21.36 3.80
C CYS A 589 10.80 -22.40 4.93
N TYR A 590 9.72 -23.12 5.19
CA TYR A 590 9.75 -24.26 6.10
C TYR A 590 10.71 -25.36 5.63
N ALA A 591 10.75 -25.65 4.34
CA ALA A 591 11.68 -26.62 3.77
C ALA A 591 13.14 -26.17 3.86
N TYR A 592 13.43 -24.89 3.62
CA TYR A 592 14.77 -24.30 3.82
C TYR A 592 15.22 -24.37 5.28
N LEU A 593 14.34 -24.02 6.21
CA LEU A 593 14.64 -24.12 7.64
C LEU A 593 14.92 -25.59 8.05
N ALA A 594 14.07 -26.52 7.62
CA ALA A 594 14.28 -27.95 7.90
C ALA A 594 15.60 -28.45 7.29
N GLY A 595 15.93 -28.05 6.06
CA GLY A 595 17.21 -28.41 5.43
C GLY A 595 18.41 -27.86 6.20
N ALA A 596 18.35 -26.61 6.69
CA ALA A 596 19.40 -26.04 7.53
C ALA A 596 19.53 -26.76 8.88
N GLN A 597 18.43 -27.16 9.50
CA GLN A 597 18.41 -27.94 10.74
C GLN A 597 19.03 -29.33 10.54
N GLU A 598 18.74 -30.02 9.44
CA GLU A 598 19.37 -31.31 9.08
C GLU A 598 20.89 -31.14 8.89
N SER A 599 21.31 -30.12 8.13
CA SER A 599 22.71 -29.83 7.89
C SER A 599 23.46 -29.40 9.17
N ALA A 600 22.76 -28.84 10.15
CA ALA A 600 23.26 -28.52 11.48
C ALA A 600 23.30 -29.75 12.42
N GLY A 601 22.93 -30.95 11.96
CA GLY A 601 22.93 -32.18 12.74
C GLY A 601 21.71 -32.35 13.65
N ASN A 602 20.61 -31.64 13.39
CA ASN A 602 19.39 -31.73 14.19
C ASN A 602 18.17 -32.23 13.37
N PRO A 603 18.15 -33.51 12.97
CA PRO A 603 17.06 -34.06 12.16
C PRO A 603 15.72 -34.11 12.90
N LEU A 604 15.71 -34.15 14.22
CA LEU A 604 14.48 -34.10 15.01
C LEU A 604 13.80 -32.74 14.88
N ALA A 605 14.56 -31.64 15.00
CA ALA A 605 14.01 -30.30 14.80
C ALA A 605 13.49 -30.11 13.37
N ALA A 606 14.18 -30.67 12.37
CA ALA A 606 13.73 -30.63 10.98
C ALA A 606 12.38 -31.33 10.79
N ALA A 607 12.23 -32.54 11.35
CA ALA A 607 10.94 -33.26 11.28
C ALA A 607 9.83 -32.49 12.00
N GLN A 608 10.09 -31.88 13.16
CA GLN A 608 9.13 -31.03 13.87
C GLN A 608 8.72 -29.81 13.05
N THR A 609 9.70 -29.15 12.42
CA THR A 609 9.45 -27.99 11.53
C THR A 609 8.57 -28.37 10.36
N LEU A 610 8.85 -29.51 9.69
CA LEU A 610 8.04 -30.02 8.59
C LEU A 610 6.66 -30.50 9.05
N GLY A 611 6.54 -31.10 10.24
CA GLY A 611 5.25 -31.43 10.83
C GLY A 611 4.39 -30.20 11.09
N ASN A 612 4.98 -29.10 11.56
CA ASN A 612 4.31 -27.81 11.69
C ASN A 612 3.90 -27.25 10.33
N ALA A 613 4.78 -27.39 9.32
CA ALA A 613 4.49 -26.95 7.96
C ALA A 613 3.30 -27.70 7.34
N VAL A 614 3.24 -29.02 7.48
CA VAL A 614 2.11 -29.87 7.00
C VAL A 614 0.80 -29.46 7.70
N ARG A 615 0.86 -29.04 8.97
CA ARG A 615 -0.33 -28.54 9.68
C ARG A 615 -0.89 -27.24 9.07
N VAL A 616 0.01 -26.37 8.61
CA VAL A 616 -0.35 -25.08 7.98
C VAL A 616 -0.73 -25.25 6.51
N TYR A 617 -0.09 -26.21 5.82
CA TYR A 617 -0.28 -26.54 4.43
C TYR A 617 -0.70 -28.00 4.26
N PRO A 618 -1.92 -28.40 4.67
CA PRO A 618 -2.31 -29.80 4.79
C PRO A 618 -2.44 -30.55 3.47
N VAL A 619 -2.59 -29.85 2.35
CA VAL A 619 -2.70 -30.43 1.02
C VAL A 619 -1.46 -30.20 0.11
N SER A 620 -0.36 -29.73 0.70
CA SER A 620 0.91 -29.57 -0.01
C SER A 620 1.60 -30.93 -0.19
N VAL A 621 1.51 -31.47 -1.40
CA VAL A 621 2.18 -32.75 -1.77
C VAL A 621 3.68 -32.69 -1.48
N PHE A 622 4.32 -31.57 -1.80
CA PHE A 622 5.74 -31.34 -1.54
C PHE A 622 6.10 -31.46 -0.06
N LEU A 623 5.37 -30.76 0.82
CA LEU A 623 5.64 -30.79 2.27
C LEU A 623 5.36 -32.17 2.87
N LEU A 624 4.28 -32.84 2.45
CA LEU A 624 3.97 -34.21 2.90
C LEU A 624 5.10 -35.18 2.55
N VAL A 625 5.61 -35.14 1.32
CA VAL A 625 6.73 -35.99 0.89
C VAL A 625 8.02 -35.61 1.65
N ARG A 626 8.26 -34.32 1.84
CA ARG A 626 9.44 -33.82 2.57
C ARG A 626 9.41 -34.23 4.04
N HIS A 627 8.22 -34.17 4.69
CA HIS A 627 8.02 -34.63 6.07
C HIS A 627 8.17 -36.14 6.19
N SER A 628 7.59 -36.90 5.26
CA SER A 628 7.78 -38.36 5.18
C SER A 628 9.27 -38.73 5.12
N ALA A 629 10.05 -38.07 4.26
CA ALA A 629 11.50 -38.31 4.16
C ALA A 629 12.24 -37.98 5.45
N ALA A 630 11.86 -36.91 6.16
CA ALA A 630 12.45 -36.57 7.46
C ALA A 630 12.13 -37.60 8.55
N LEU A 631 10.89 -38.10 8.58
CA LEU A 631 10.47 -39.18 9.49
C LEU A 631 11.20 -40.49 9.21
N GLU A 632 11.42 -40.84 7.94
CA GLU A 632 12.19 -42.03 7.54
C GLU A 632 13.62 -41.98 8.08
N ARG A 633 14.29 -40.83 7.98
CA ARG A 633 15.64 -40.62 8.54
C ARG A 633 15.71 -40.77 10.06
N LEU A 634 14.61 -40.51 10.75
CA LEU A 634 14.50 -40.74 12.20
C LEU A 634 14.12 -42.18 12.57
N GLY A 635 13.93 -43.07 11.59
CA GLY A 635 13.50 -44.44 11.78
C GLY A 635 12.01 -44.59 12.11
N ARG A 636 11.20 -43.51 11.99
CA ARG A 636 9.75 -43.47 12.26
C ARG A 636 8.97 -43.93 11.03
N ARG A 637 9.19 -45.19 10.63
CA ARG A 637 8.72 -45.75 9.35
C ARG A 637 7.21 -45.74 9.19
N GLU A 638 6.47 -46.11 10.22
CA GLU A 638 4.99 -46.13 10.13
C GLU A 638 4.42 -44.74 9.87
N GLU A 639 4.93 -43.74 10.56
CA GLU A 639 4.50 -42.34 10.34
C GLU A 639 4.94 -41.79 8.98
N SER A 640 6.15 -42.15 8.54
CA SER A 640 6.64 -41.80 7.20
C SER A 640 5.72 -42.35 6.11
N GLN A 641 5.35 -43.63 6.20
CA GLN A 641 4.44 -44.27 5.24
C GLN A 641 3.04 -43.64 5.26
N ALA A 642 2.53 -43.30 6.45
CA ALA A 642 1.24 -42.61 6.56
C ALA A 642 1.24 -41.23 5.90
N GLU A 643 2.30 -40.43 6.12
CA GLU A 643 2.44 -39.13 5.43
C GLU A 643 2.56 -39.27 3.93
N PHE A 644 3.38 -40.21 3.44
CA PHE A 644 3.52 -40.46 2.02
C PHE A 644 2.23 -40.95 1.36
N ALA A 645 1.46 -41.80 2.07
CA ALA A 645 0.16 -42.25 1.59
C ALA A 645 -0.81 -41.07 1.36
N LYS A 646 -0.81 -40.05 2.25
CA LYS A 646 -1.59 -38.83 2.05
C LYS A 646 -1.16 -38.08 0.79
N ALA A 647 0.15 -37.96 0.57
CA ALA A 647 0.68 -37.32 -0.64
C ALA A 647 0.25 -38.07 -1.92
N LEU A 648 0.24 -39.41 -1.88
CA LEU A 648 -0.21 -40.25 -3.01
C LEU A 648 -1.71 -40.10 -3.29
N LEU A 649 -2.54 -39.92 -2.24
CA LEU A 649 -3.97 -39.66 -2.40
C LEU A 649 -4.23 -38.31 -3.06
N LEU A 650 -3.48 -37.29 -2.67
CA LEU A 650 -3.61 -35.95 -3.24
C LEU A 650 -3.19 -35.91 -4.73
N ASN A 651 -1.99 -36.38 -5.03
CA ASN A 651 -1.48 -36.44 -6.41
C ASN A 651 -0.37 -37.49 -6.51
N ARG A 652 -0.72 -38.68 -7.03
CA ARG A 652 0.19 -39.83 -7.13
C ARG A 652 1.43 -39.55 -7.97
N ARG A 653 1.27 -38.80 -9.08
CA ARG A 653 2.36 -38.49 -10.01
C ARG A 653 3.32 -37.51 -9.35
N ALA A 654 2.80 -36.40 -8.78
CA ALA A 654 3.60 -35.40 -8.09
C ALA A 654 4.30 -36.00 -6.86
N ALA A 655 3.61 -36.80 -6.03
CA ALA A 655 4.20 -37.43 -4.85
C ALA A 655 5.41 -38.30 -5.19
N ARG A 656 5.32 -39.11 -6.25
CA ARG A 656 6.45 -39.94 -6.70
C ARG A 656 7.57 -39.10 -7.30
N GLY A 657 7.24 -38.06 -8.06
CA GLY A 657 8.22 -37.13 -8.59
C GLY A 657 9.00 -36.43 -7.50
N TRP A 658 8.31 -35.85 -6.49
CA TRP A 658 8.94 -35.22 -5.33
C TRP A 658 9.78 -36.20 -4.51
N GLN A 659 9.28 -37.43 -4.28
CA GLN A 659 10.04 -38.46 -3.57
C GLN A 659 11.37 -38.74 -4.27
N GLN A 660 11.38 -38.88 -5.59
CA GLN A 660 12.58 -39.15 -6.36
C GLN A 660 13.56 -37.98 -6.34
N LEU A 661 13.08 -36.73 -6.44
CA LEU A 661 13.90 -35.52 -6.34
C LEU A 661 14.50 -35.36 -4.93
N ILE A 662 13.72 -35.56 -3.87
CA ILE A 662 14.17 -35.41 -2.50
C ILE A 662 15.23 -36.46 -2.13
N ILE A 663 15.12 -37.68 -2.69
CA ILE A 663 16.13 -38.74 -2.48
C ILE A 663 17.44 -38.36 -3.17
N ASN A 664 17.38 -37.75 -4.35
CA ASN A 664 18.56 -37.40 -5.14
C ASN A 664 19.21 -36.10 -4.72
N ASP A 665 18.41 -35.04 -4.51
CA ASP A 665 18.88 -33.70 -4.17
C ASP A 665 17.76 -32.86 -3.54
N ILE A 666 17.92 -32.60 -2.24
CA ILE A 666 16.94 -31.82 -1.46
C ILE A 666 16.89 -30.34 -1.92
N ASP A 667 18.02 -29.75 -2.22
CA ASP A 667 18.07 -28.34 -2.60
C ASP A 667 17.46 -28.13 -3.99
N ALA A 668 17.73 -29.03 -4.93
CA ALA A 668 17.08 -29.03 -6.23
C ALA A 668 15.56 -29.23 -6.09
N ALA A 669 15.11 -30.08 -5.17
CA ALA A 669 13.68 -30.30 -4.91
C ALA A 669 13.01 -29.02 -4.33
N VAL A 670 13.69 -28.28 -3.44
CA VAL A 670 13.18 -27.02 -2.89
C VAL A 670 13.09 -25.94 -3.96
N GLU A 671 14.11 -25.80 -4.81
CA GLU A 671 14.09 -24.83 -5.90
C GLU A 671 13.01 -25.17 -6.95
N ALA A 672 12.84 -26.46 -7.29
CA ALA A 672 11.78 -26.89 -8.17
C ALA A 672 10.37 -26.63 -7.57
N ALA A 673 10.19 -26.82 -6.25
CA ALA A 673 8.94 -26.48 -5.57
C ALA A 673 8.63 -24.99 -5.63
N LYS A 674 9.65 -24.13 -5.49
CA LYS A 674 9.54 -22.68 -5.62
C LYS A 674 9.12 -22.25 -7.02
N GLN A 675 9.68 -22.90 -8.05
CA GLN A 675 9.32 -22.66 -9.44
C GLN A 675 7.91 -23.17 -9.75
N ASP A 676 7.53 -24.31 -9.24
CA ASP A 676 6.20 -24.90 -9.43
C ASP A 676 5.11 -24.05 -8.79
N SER A 677 5.37 -23.51 -7.60
CA SER A 677 4.46 -22.56 -6.94
C SER A 677 4.29 -21.25 -7.71
N ALA A 678 5.32 -20.81 -8.44
CA ALA A 678 5.26 -19.62 -9.29
C ALA A 678 4.56 -19.90 -10.64
N ILE A 679 4.61 -21.13 -11.12
CA ILE A 679 4.03 -21.59 -12.37
C ILE A 679 2.64 -22.21 -12.16
N ALA A 680 2.20 -22.40 -10.89
CA ALA A 680 0.95 -23.08 -10.58
C ALA A 680 -0.16 -22.64 -11.54
N LEU A 681 -0.34 -23.46 -12.57
CA LEU A 681 -1.39 -23.31 -13.55
C LEU A 681 -2.72 -23.35 -12.80
N PRO A 682 -3.60 -22.38 -13.01
CA PRO A 682 -4.93 -22.44 -12.45
C PRO A 682 -5.66 -23.59 -13.13
N GLY A 683 -5.65 -24.78 -12.56
CA GLY A 683 -6.40 -25.88 -13.17
C GLY A 683 -6.12 -27.29 -12.69
N GLU A 684 -5.02 -27.62 -12.07
CA GLU A 684 -4.92 -28.89 -11.36
C GLU A 684 -5.63 -28.78 -10.01
N LEU A 685 -6.95 -28.91 -10.06
CA LEU A 685 -7.78 -29.14 -8.88
C LEU A 685 -7.29 -30.44 -8.24
N VAL A 686 -6.80 -30.34 -7.00
CA VAL A 686 -6.62 -31.52 -6.16
C VAL A 686 -7.99 -32.21 -6.05
N PRO A 687 -8.09 -33.53 -6.29
CA PRO A 687 -9.36 -34.23 -6.20
C PRO A 687 -10.03 -33.96 -4.84
N THR A 688 -11.29 -33.58 -4.85
CA THR A 688 -12.03 -33.15 -3.64
C THR A 688 -12.02 -34.22 -2.55
N ASP A 689 -12.13 -35.49 -2.93
CA ASP A 689 -12.11 -36.62 -2.00
C ASP A 689 -10.75 -36.76 -1.29
N ALA A 690 -9.64 -36.61 -2.04
CA ALA A 690 -8.31 -36.68 -1.47
C ALA A 690 -8.02 -35.52 -0.51
N VAL A 691 -8.50 -34.30 -0.80
CA VAL A 691 -8.44 -33.16 0.11
C VAL A 691 -9.23 -33.45 1.37
N PHE A 692 -10.42 -34.02 1.24
CA PHE A 692 -11.28 -34.35 2.35
C PHE A 692 -10.63 -35.35 3.33
N GLU A 693 -10.03 -36.42 2.81
CA GLU A 693 -9.33 -37.43 3.64
C GLU A 693 -8.14 -36.82 4.40
N VAL A 694 -7.34 -35.97 3.74
CA VAL A 694 -6.22 -35.28 4.40
C VAL A 694 -6.70 -34.33 5.49
N LEU A 695 -7.78 -33.61 5.24
CA LEU A 695 -8.37 -32.69 6.22
C LEU A 695 -8.96 -33.45 7.41
N GLN A 696 -9.58 -34.62 7.18
CA GLN A 696 -10.05 -35.50 8.24
C GLN A 696 -8.93 -35.98 9.17
N GLU A 697 -7.81 -36.41 8.58
CA GLU A 697 -6.67 -36.88 9.34
C GLU A 697 -6.01 -35.73 10.10
N ASN A 698 -5.93 -34.55 9.52
CA ASN A 698 -5.45 -33.34 10.23
C ASN A 698 -6.38 -32.94 11.39
N GLU A 699 -7.70 -33.13 11.26
CA GLU A 699 -8.62 -32.91 12.38
C GLU A 699 -8.31 -33.83 13.56
N ARG A 700 -8.02 -35.12 13.30
CA ARG A 700 -7.68 -36.08 14.35
C ARG A 700 -6.40 -35.73 15.08
N ARG A 701 -5.40 -35.24 14.33
CA ARG A 701 -4.09 -34.88 14.87
C ARG A 701 -4.06 -33.52 15.54
N PHE A 702 -4.82 -32.56 15.00
CA PHE A 702 -4.79 -31.14 15.40
C PHE A 702 -6.21 -30.59 15.56
N PRO A 703 -6.97 -31.08 16.55
CA PRO A 703 -8.39 -30.73 16.74
C PRO A 703 -8.61 -29.22 16.98
N GLU A 704 -7.59 -28.50 17.45
CA GLU A 704 -7.63 -27.07 17.66
C GLU A 704 -7.72 -26.25 16.36
N MET A 705 -7.35 -26.82 15.22
CA MET A 705 -7.41 -26.16 13.91
C MET A 705 -8.80 -26.23 13.26
N VAL A 706 -9.71 -27.02 13.82
CA VAL A 706 -11.01 -27.32 13.21
C VAL A 706 -12.13 -26.64 13.98
N ASN A 707 -13.01 -25.93 13.28
CA ASN A 707 -14.17 -25.33 13.91
C ASN A 707 -15.37 -26.31 14.04
N GLN A 708 -16.30 -25.99 14.96
CA GLN A 708 -17.46 -26.83 15.23
C GLN A 708 -18.40 -27.03 14.02
N GLY A 709 -18.50 -26.05 13.13
CA GLY A 709 -19.34 -26.12 11.95
C GLY A 709 -18.85 -27.15 10.92
N TRP A 710 -17.54 -27.29 10.77
CA TRP A 710 -16.95 -28.31 9.91
C TRP A 710 -17.16 -29.72 10.51
N ARG A 711 -16.97 -29.90 11.81
CA ARG A 711 -17.26 -31.16 12.52
C ARG A 711 -18.69 -31.65 12.35
N ALA A 712 -19.66 -30.72 12.34
CA ALA A 712 -21.06 -31.06 12.08
C ALA A 712 -21.29 -31.57 10.66
N ARG A 713 -20.66 -30.98 9.66
CA ARG A 713 -20.75 -31.41 8.24
C ARG A 713 -20.10 -32.76 8.01
N MET A 714 -18.94 -33.01 8.60
CA MET A 714 -18.26 -34.29 8.52
C MET A 714 -19.12 -35.49 8.99
N ARG A 715 -19.90 -35.31 10.07
CA ARG A 715 -20.80 -36.33 10.61
C ARG A 715 -21.98 -36.64 9.67
N THR A 716 -22.40 -35.67 8.84
CA THR A 716 -23.52 -35.85 7.93
C THR A 716 -23.12 -36.46 6.58
N GLN A 717 -21.83 -36.48 6.25
CA GLN A 717 -21.30 -37.01 4.96
C GLN A 717 -20.65 -38.41 5.12
N GLN A 718 -20.57 -38.97 6.30
CA GLN A 718 -20.16 -40.37 6.41
C GLN A 718 -21.21 -41.25 5.73
N PRO A 719 -20.82 -42.10 4.74
CA PRO A 719 -21.75 -43.04 4.12
C PRO A 719 -22.35 -43.93 5.22
N ARG A 720 -23.67 -43.99 5.23
CA ARG A 720 -24.44 -44.91 6.11
C ARG A 720 -24.19 -46.35 5.72
#